data_a13b70fa00a06d705fd7f11fe23e6e54
#
_entry.id   a13b70fa00a06d705fd7f11fe23e6e54
#
_cell.length_a   1.000
_cell.length_b   1.000
_cell.length_c   1.000
_cell.angle_alpha   90.00
_cell.angle_beta   90.00
_cell.angle_gamma   90.00
#
_symmetry.space_group_name_H-M   'P 1'
#
loop_
_entity.id
_entity.type
_entity.pdbx_description
1 polymer ?
#
loop_
_entity_poly.entity_id
_entity_poly.type
_entity_poly.pdbx_seq_one_letter_code
_entity_poly.pdbx_strand_id
1 'polypeptide(L)'
;MDNIGHVMPIDIQDEMKKSYIDYAMSVIVSRALPDVRDGLKPVHRRILYAMNELSNTPNHPYKKSARIVGEVLGRYHPHGDVAVYDAMVRMAQDFSIRYPLVDGHGNFGSMDGDSPAAMRYTEVRLSAIAMEMLVDIDKETVDFLPNFDETTNEPVVLPARIPNLLINGSSGIAVGMATNIPPHNLTEVAQAAIHLIDYPEASLEEILKFIPGPDFPTGGMIMGKDGIYQAYSTGRGIISMRGIAQVEEPESGRSRIIVTEIPYQVNKARLLEKIADLVHEHKIEGIADLRDESDRHGVRIVVDLKRDGVPKVILNKLFKYTPLQQTFGIILLALVDNRPQVLSIKEILQYFISHRKDIIIRRTQYDLKKAEARAHILEGLRIALQFLDEVIALIRGSSSVEQARTGLVERFGLTEIQANAILEMRLQRLTQLERAKIEEEYQEIQALIAHLREILGNERLIYQIIKDDLIEIRDKYGDERRTKIGPSVKDMSDEDLIAEEDMVVTLTHRGYIKRTPTSVYRAQKRGGRGVMGGNIREDDFVNNLFIASTHAYLCFFTNKGRIYRVKVYEVPEASRQAKGISVANLIAMEADERIAAVQTLPQSVDENRYWVFATKQGIVKRTALSEYNTWRGGGIIAINLDPGDELIGVEQTSGQGDTLLATRQGQVIRFPEDAVRTMGRSARGVHGIRLRAGDRVVSLAVVSDQGELLLLTENGYGKRTDISQFRVTGRGGQGILGLRVTNKTGPLVGIVPVSGNEQFMVISSDGTLIRMDVSGVSKQGRNSHGVRVMRLEENKTVAAFTRVSADDEGE
;
A
#
# COMPACT_ATOMS: atom_id res chain seq x y z
N MET A 1 66.01 -36.38 -12.10
CA MET A 1 65.32 -36.31 -10.84
C MET A 1 65.45 -34.92 -10.29
N ASP A 2 64.35 -34.32 -9.84
CA ASP A 2 64.19 -33.11 -9.08
C ASP A 2 64.13 -31.79 -9.86
N ASN A 3 63.04 -31.63 -10.65
CA ASN A 3 62.45 -30.36 -10.85
C ASN A 3 61.13 -30.32 -9.97
N ILE A 4 61.31 -30.32 -8.65
CA ILE A 4 60.30 -29.95 -7.73
C ILE A 4 60.18 -28.43 -7.82
N GLY A 5 59.11 -27.93 -8.42
CA GLY A 5 58.80 -26.50 -8.50
C GLY A 5 58.92 -25.86 -7.13
N HIS A 6 59.26 -24.59 -7.09
CA HIS A 6 59.31 -23.79 -5.87
C HIS A 6 57.95 -23.85 -5.15
N VAL A 7 57.86 -24.57 -4.05
CA VAL A 7 56.66 -24.59 -3.19
C VAL A 7 56.70 -23.34 -2.32
N MET A 8 55.88 -22.36 -2.63
CA MET A 8 55.68 -21.19 -1.77
C MET A 8 54.53 -21.47 -0.78
N PRO A 9 54.77 -21.41 0.54
CA PRO A 9 53.71 -21.54 1.50
C PRO A 9 52.80 -20.31 1.42
N ILE A 10 51.50 -20.52 1.17
CA ILE A 10 50.46 -19.49 1.17
C ILE A 10 49.58 -19.72 2.38
N ASP A 11 49.40 -18.69 3.17
CA ASP A 11 48.41 -18.74 4.28
C ASP A 11 46.99 -18.82 3.68
N ILE A 12 46.25 -19.83 4.09
CA ILE A 12 44.89 -20.08 3.62
C ILE A 12 43.97 -18.89 3.91
N GLN A 13 44.18 -18.16 5.01
CA GLN A 13 43.37 -16.99 5.34
C GLN A 13 43.61 -15.83 4.36
N ASP A 14 44.83 -15.59 3.96
CA ASP A 14 45.20 -14.54 3.02
C ASP A 14 44.74 -14.86 1.61
N GLU A 15 44.89 -16.14 1.19
CA GLU A 15 44.37 -16.60 -0.10
C GLU A 15 42.83 -16.53 -0.16
N MET A 16 42.13 -16.95 0.90
CA MET A 16 40.69 -16.84 0.96
C MET A 16 40.22 -15.36 0.95
N LYS A 17 40.88 -14.46 1.68
CA LYS A 17 40.53 -13.03 1.66
C LYS A 17 40.70 -12.45 0.26
N LYS A 18 41.83 -12.73 -0.40
CA LYS A 18 42.13 -12.26 -1.74
C LYS A 18 41.11 -12.77 -2.74
N SER A 19 40.91 -14.10 -2.79
CA SER A 19 39.97 -14.75 -3.70
C SER A 19 38.53 -14.27 -3.47
N TYR A 20 38.12 -14.03 -2.20
CA TYR A 20 36.81 -13.49 -1.89
C TYR A 20 36.63 -12.03 -2.32
N ILE A 21 37.65 -11.20 -2.16
CA ILE A 21 37.65 -9.81 -2.63
C ILE A 21 37.58 -9.77 -4.16
N ASP A 22 38.40 -10.59 -4.85
CA ASP A 22 38.40 -10.64 -6.31
C ASP A 22 37.04 -11.13 -6.85
N TYR A 23 36.44 -12.14 -6.22
CA TYR A 23 35.09 -12.61 -6.54
C TYR A 23 34.06 -11.53 -6.28
N ALA A 24 34.09 -10.87 -5.11
CA ALA A 24 33.17 -9.82 -4.76
C ALA A 24 33.24 -8.63 -5.74
N MET A 25 34.44 -8.19 -6.08
CA MET A 25 34.70 -7.15 -7.07
C MET A 25 34.13 -7.52 -8.45
N SER A 26 34.37 -8.75 -8.90
CA SER A 26 33.83 -9.26 -10.16
C SER A 26 32.30 -9.26 -10.16
N VAL A 27 31.65 -9.74 -9.08
CA VAL A 27 30.19 -9.77 -8.98
C VAL A 27 29.62 -8.34 -8.95
N ILE A 28 30.26 -7.42 -8.23
CA ILE A 28 29.81 -6.04 -8.09
C ILE A 28 29.93 -5.29 -9.43
N VAL A 29 31.12 -5.28 -10.02
CA VAL A 29 31.43 -4.43 -11.19
C VAL A 29 30.99 -5.09 -12.50
N SER A 30 31.21 -6.41 -12.63
CA SER A 30 31.10 -7.09 -13.94
C SER A 30 29.82 -7.96 -14.07
N ARG A 31 28.90 -7.95 -13.10
CA ARG A 31 27.72 -8.83 -13.17
C ARG A 31 26.40 -8.22 -12.69
N ALA A 32 26.34 -7.79 -11.42
CA ALA A 32 25.07 -7.59 -10.73
C ALA A 32 24.55 -6.15 -10.81
N LEU A 33 25.43 -5.15 -10.86
CA LEU A 33 25.03 -3.74 -10.79
C LEU A 33 25.02 -3.06 -12.17
N PRO A 34 24.05 -2.16 -12.41
CA PRO A 34 24.01 -1.35 -13.62
C PRO A 34 25.00 -0.18 -13.56
N ASP A 35 25.54 0.23 -14.72
CA ASP A 35 26.26 1.50 -14.86
C ASP A 35 25.24 2.66 -14.85
N VAL A 36 25.54 3.74 -14.14
CA VAL A 36 24.65 4.89 -14.00
C VAL A 36 24.35 5.59 -15.33
N ARG A 37 25.31 5.53 -16.28
CA ARG A 37 25.27 6.24 -17.57
C ARG A 37 24.29 5.63 -18.55
N ASP A 38 24.32 4.29 -18.73
CA ASP A 38 23.47 3.58 -19.69
C ASP A 38 22.40 2.69 -19.02
N GLY A 39 22.44 2.54 -17.68
CA GLY A 39 21.49 1.75 -16.93
C GLY A 39 21.57 0.23 -17.17
N LEU A 40 22.62 -0.26 -17.80
CA LEU A 40 22.75 -1.64 -18.22
C LEU A 40 23.74 -2.40 -17.35
N LYS A 41 23.43 -3.66 -17.10
CA LYS A 41 24.42 -4.64 -16.65
C LYS A 41 25.26 -5.13 -17.84
N PRO A 42 26.46 -5.65 -17.63
CA PRO A 42 27.31 -6.11 -18.73
C PRO A 42 26.63 -7.08 -19.69
N VAL A 43 25.86 -8.04 -19.18
CA VAL A 43 25.14 -9.01 -20.04
C VAL A 43 24.15 -8.34 -20.99
N HIS A 44 23.37 -7.34 -20.50
CA HIS A 44 22.40 -6.62 -21.31
C HIS A 44 23.09 -5.76 -22.37
N ARG A 45 24.17 -5.08 -21.99
CA ARG A 45 24.97 -4.27 -22.92
C ARG A 45 25.57 -5.11 -24.04
N ARG A 46 26.11 -6.29 -23.72
CA ARG A 46 26.66 -7.25 -24.67
C ARG A 46 25.62 -7.80 -25.63
N ILE A 47 24.39 -8.07 -25.14
CA ILE A 47 23.28 -8.54 -25.99
C ILE A 47 22.90 -7.47 -27.00
N LEU A 48 22.68 -6.21 -26.55
CA LEU A 48 22.28 -5.12 -27.46
C LEU A 48 23.39 -4.82 -28.48
N TYR A 49 24.65 -4.83 -28.05
CA TYR A 49 25.78 -4.60 -28.94
C TYR A 49 25.92 -5.73 -29.97
N ALA A 50 25.85 -6.98 -29.57
CA ALA A 50 25.90 -8.13 -30.49
C ALA A 50 24.73 -8.12 -31.48
N MET A 51 23.54 -7.74 -31.07
CA MET A 51 22.39 -7.59 -31.98
C MET A 51 22.65 -6.49 -33.02
N ASN A 52 23.27 -5.38 -32.62
CA ASN A 52 23.67 -4.30 -33.54
C ASN A 52 24.72 -4.76 -34.54
N GLU A 53 25.80 -5.41 -34.09
CA GLU A 53 26.85 -5.96 -34.96
C GLU A 53 26.27 -6.96 -35.99
N LEU A 54 25.28 -7.75 -35.61
CA LEU A 54 24.57 -8.64 -36.50
C LEU A 54 23.56 -7.92 -37.42
N SER A 55 23.46 -6.60 -37.38
CA SER A 55 22.45 -5.80 -38.09
C SER A 55 21.03 -6.31 -37.82
N ASN A 56 20.74 -6.71 -36.58
CA ASN A 56 19.44 -7.21 -36.16
C ASN A 56 18.55 -6.06 -35.65
N THR A 57 18.37 -5.05 -36.48
CA THR A 57 17.65 -3.80 -36.20
C THR A 57 16.14 -3.94 -36.47
N PRO A 58 15.29 -3.00 -36.03
CA PRO A 58 13.83 -3.07 -36.19
C PRO A 58 13.35 -3.23 -37.64
N ASN A 59 14.12 -2.70 -38.60
CA ASN A 59 13.79 -2.72 -40.02
C ASN A 59 14.21 -4.02 -40.71
N HIS A 60 14.90 -4.92 -40.01
CA HIS A 60 15.33 -6.21 -40.55
C HIS A 60 14.45 -7.35 -40.05
N PRO A 61 14.43 -8.51 -40.75
CA PRO A 61 13.72 -9.69 -40.30
C PRO A 61 14.25 -10.19 -38.93
N TYR A 62 13.34 -10.79 -38.15
CA TYR A 62 13.72 -11.45 -36.90
C TYR A 62 14.81 -12.51 -37.12
N LYS A 63 15.67 -12.68 -36.12
CA LYS A 63 16.66 -13.76 -36.08
C LYS A 63 16.35 -14.70 -34.93
N LYS A 64 16.69 -15.99 -35.06
CA LYS A 64 16.52 -16.96 -33.98
C LYS A 64 17.30 -16.51 -32.73
N SER A 65 16.67 -16.56 -31.58
CA SER A 65 17.28 -16.22 -30.29
C SER A 65 18.58 -16.98 -30.05
N ALA A 66 18.64 -18.27 -30.43
CA ALA A 66 19.85 -19.08 -30.34
C ALA A 66 21.05 -18.50 -31.10
N ARG A 67 20.81 -17.78 -32.22
CA ARG A 67 21.89 -17.13 -32.97
C ARG A 67 22.50 -15.96 -32.20
N ILE A 68 21.64 -15.13 -31.56
CA ILE A 68 22.10 -14.01 -30.77
C ILE A 68 22.82 -14.52 -29.52
N VAL A 69 22.26 -15.51 -28.82
CA VAL A 69 22.89 -16.13 -27.65
C VAL A 69 24.26 -16.69 -28.02
N GLY A 70 24.36 -17.42 -29.13
CA GLY A 70 25.64 -17.97 -29.61
C GLY A 70 26.69 -16.90 -29.91
N GLU A 71 26.31 -15.77 -30.54
CA GLU A 71 27.21 -14.65 -30.82
C GLU A 71 27.70 -13.99 -29.51
N VAL A 72 26.80 -13.75 -28.55
CA VAL A 72 27.14 -13.16 -27.26
C VAL A 72 28.11 -14.06 -26.47
N LEU A 73 27.86 -15.38 -26.43
CA LEU A 73 28.72 -16.35 -25.74
C LEU A 73 30.07 -16.43 -26.39
N GLY A 74 30.10 -16.52 -27.71
CA GLY A 74 31.33 -16.72 -28.46
C GLY A 74 32.29 -15.54 -28.45
N ARG A 75 31.73 -14.32 -28.34
CA ARG A 75 32.55 -13.08 -28.47
C ARG A 75 32.68 -12.27 -27.21
N TYR A 76 31.64 -12.22 -26.35
CA TYR A 76 31.60 -11.22 -25.31
C TYR A 76 31.35 -11.73 -23.89
N HIS A 77 30.62 -12.85 -23.72
CA HIS A 77 30.13 -13.25 -22.40
C HIS A 77 30.36 -14.75 -22.13
N PRO A 78 31.54 -15.17 -21.62
CA PRO A 78 31.93 -16.57 -21.46
C PRO A 78 31.24 -17.21 -20.22
N HIS A 79 29.89 -17.22 -20.22
CA HIS A 79 29.09 -17.81 -19.16
C HIS A 79 27.98 -18.70 -19.77
N GLY A 80 27.08 -19.25 -18.93
CA GLY A 80 26.03 -20.16 -19.41
C GLY A 80 25.06 -19.51 -20.39
N ASP A 81 24.64 -20.25 -21.41
CA ASP A 81 23.66 -19.84 -22.43
C ASP A 81 22.29 -19.48 -21.87
N VAL A 82 21.84 -20.20 -20.83
CA VAL A 82 20.57 -19.93 -20.14
C VAL A 82 20.58 -18.54 -19.54
N ALA A 83 21.68 -18.09 -18.93
CA ALA A 83 21.75 -16.76 -18.31
C ALA A 83 21.64 -15.62 -19.34
N VAL A 84 22.24 -15.80 -20.52
CA VAL A 84 22.15 -14.82 -21.63
C VAL A 84 20.75 -14.83 -22.21
N TYR A 85 20.17 -16.02 -22.44
CA TYR A 85 18.81 -16.14 -22.95
C TYR A 85 17.78 -15.54 -22.00
N ASP A 86 17.83 -15.83 -20.70
CA ASP A 86 16.93 -15.27 -19.69
C ASP A 86 17.04 -13.75 -19.59
N ALA A 87 18.24 -13.19 -19.71
CA ALA A 87 18.45 -11.73 -19.74
C ALA A 87 17.78 -11.12 -21.00
N MET A 88 17.93 -11.75 -22.15
CA MET A 88 17.30 -11.33 -23.40
C MET A 88 15.77 -11.44 -23.33
N VAL A 89 15.25 -12.54 -22.78
CA VAL A 89 13.82 -12.76 -22.58
C VAL A 89 13.22 -11.64 -21.72
N ARG A 90 13.86 -11.28 -20.60
CA ARG A 90 13.38 -10.19 -19.74
C ARG A 90 13.32 -8.86 -20.46
N MET A 91 14.27 -8.57 -21.36
CA MET A 91 14.26 -7.36 -22.18
C MET A 91 13.12 -7.31 -23.22
N ALA A 92 12.51 -8.47 -23.53
CA ALA A 92 11.38 -8.58 -24.43
C ALA A 92 10.00 -8.63 -23.73
N GLN A 93 9.96 -8.86 -22.39
CA GLN A 93 8.72 -8.99 -21.63
C GLN A 93 8.15 -7.61 -21.28
N ASP A 94 6.98 -7.26 -21.81
CA ASP A 94 6.29 -5.99 -21.58
C ASP A 94 5.72 -5.84 -20.15
N PHE A 95 5.57 -6.96 -19.42
CA PHE A 95 5.19 -6.99 -18.00
C PHE A 95 6.41 -6.93 -17.04
N SER A 96 7.62 -7.11 -17.54
CA SER A 96 8.87 -7.06 -16.74
C SER A 96 9.61 -5.74 -16.93
N ILE A 97 9.61 -5.18 -18.11
CA ILE A 97 10.29 -3.94 -18.51
C ILE A 97 9.26 -2.92 -19.01
N ARG A 98 9.39 -1.68 -18.56
CA ARG A 98 8.45 -0.61 -18.91
C ARG A 98 8.55 -0.18 -20.39
N TYR A 99 9.78 -0.18 -20.94
CA TYR A 99 10.10 0.10 -22.34
C TYR A 99 10.99 -1.02 -22.88
N PRO A 100 10.41 -2.08 -23.48
CA PRO A 100 11.16 -3.24 -23.96
C PRO A 100 12.26 -2.86 -24.94
N LEU A 101 13.46 -3.37 -24.72
CA LEU A 101 14.63 -3.14 -25.57
C LEU A 101 14.77 -4.20 -26.67
N VAL A 102 14.13 -5.34 -26.50
CA VAL A 102 14.10 -6.44 -27.47
C VAL A 102 12.68 -6.62 -27.96
N ASP A 103 12.49 -6.70 -29.26
CA ASP A 103 11.24 -7.07 -29.91
C ASP A 103 11.28 -8.59 -30.16
N GLY A 104 10.41 -9.31 -29.44
CA GLY A 104 10.33 -10.78 -29.44
C GLY A 104 9.18 -11.32 -30.25
N HIS A 105 9.41 -12.39 -31.00
CA HIS A 105 8.39 -13.14 -31.71
C HIS A 105 8.39 -14.60 -31.24
N GLY A 106 7.25 -15.03 -30.65
CA GLY A 106 7.06 -16.34 -30.05
C GLY A 106 6.62 -16.27 -28.60
N ASN A 107 6.83 -17.33 -27.83
CA ASN A 107 6.48 -17.38 -26.42
C ASN A 107 7.68 -16.96 -25.55
N PHE A 108 7.59 -15.80 -24.92
CA PHE A 108 8.56 -15.24 -24.00
C PHE A 108 8.13 -15.33 -22.52
N GLY A 109 7.21 -16.25 -22.19
CA GLY A 109 6.67 -16.39 -20.85
C GLY A 109 5.41 -15.53 -20.61
N SER A 110 4.84 -15.65 -19.42
CA SER A 110 3.63 -14.93 -19.01
C SER A 110 3.70 -14.43 -17.57
N MET A 111 2.73 -13.60 -17.16
CA MET A 111 2.56 -13.19 -15.76
C MET A 111 2.15 -14.34 -14.84
N ASP A 112 1.75 -15.49 -15.39
CA ASP A 112 1.47 -16.72 -14.64
C ASP A 112 2.74 -17.47 -14.25
N GLY A 113 3.90 -17.00 -14.73
CA GLY A 113 5.19 -17.62 -14.46
C GLY A 113 5.52 -18.75 -15.41
N ASP A 114 4.83 -18.84 -16.54
CA ASP A 114 5.21 -19.76 -17.61
C ASP A 114 6.60 -19.46 -18.11
N SER A 115 7.39 -20.50 -18.30
CA SER A 115 8.72 -20.38 -18.87
C SER A 115 8.66 -19.98 -20.34
N PRO A 116 9.63 -19.20 -20.85
CA PRO A 116 9.76 -18.94 -22.26
C PRO A 116 10.00 -20.25 -23.04
N ALA A 117 9.59 -20.28 -24.30
CA ALA A 117 9.96 -21.39 -25.17
C ALA A 117 11.49 -21.45 -25.35
N ALA A 118 12.04 -22.64 -25.64
CA ALA A 118 13.48 -22.77 -25.88
C ALA A 118 13.96 -21.84 -27.00
N MET A 119 15.17 -21.29 -26.86
CA MET A 119 15.77 -20.28 -27.74
C MET A 119 15.83 -20.65 -29.23
N ARG A 120 15.70 -21.94 -29.57
CA ARG A 120 15.60 -22.40 -30.97
C ARG A 120 14.25 -22.11 -31.62
N TYR A 121 13.20 -21.87 -30.84
CA TYR A 121 11.84 -21.57 -31.33
C TYR A 121 11.56 -20.07 -31.38
N THR A 122 12.05 -19.30 -30.40
CA THR A 122 11.83 -17.86 -30.33
C THR A 122 12.73 -17.09 -31.30
N GLU A 123 12.25 -15.93 -31.71
CA GLU A 123 12.95 -15.01 -32.61
C GLU A 123 12.96 -13.61 -32.00
N VAL A 124 14.03 -12.86 -32.28
CA VAL A 124 14.25 -11.53 -31.70
C VAL A 124 14.83 -10.56 -32.71
N ARG A 125 14.61 -9.27 -32.45
CA ARG A 125 15.32 -8.14 -33.03
C ARG A 125 15.37 -6.99 -32.03
N LEU A 126 16.20 -5.97 -32.29
CA LEU A 126 16.18 -4.74 -31.47
C LEU A 126 14.84 -4.06 -31.62
N SER A 127 14.32 -3.49 -30.53
CA SER A 127 13.16 -2.60 -30.59
C SER A 127 13.56 -1.22 -31.10
N ALA A 128 12.58 -0.42 -31.55
CA ALA A 128 12.87 0.94 -32.02
C ALA A 128 13.54 1.82 -30.96
N ILE A 129 13.10 1.72 -29.70
CA ILE A 129 13.69 2.49 -28.61
C ILE A 129 15.11 1.99 -28.24
N ALA A 130 15.42 0.70 -28.45
CA ALA A 130 16.76 0.19 -28.22
C ALA A 130 17.80 0.79 -29.17
N MET A 131 17.39 1.23 -30.36
CA MET A 131 18.29 1.94 -31.29
C MET A 131 18.80 3.24 -30.70
N GLU A 132 17.98 3.91 -29.86
CA GLU A 132 18.40 5.14 -29.17
C GLU A 132 19.50 4.90 -28.12
N MET A 133 19.72 3.65 -27.71
CA MET A 133 20.87 3.27 -26.87
C MET A 133 22.19 3.17 -27.64
N LEU A 134 22.12 2.96 -28.95
CA LEU A 134 23.24 2.60 -29.82
C LEU A 134 23.62 3.69 -30.82
N VAL A 135 22.83 4.78 -30.90
CA VAL A 135 23.07 5.88 -31.82
C VAL A 135 24.49 6.42 -31.67
N ASP A 136 25.18 6.63 -32.79
CA ASP A 136 26.53 7.18 -32.86
C ASP A 136 27.64 6.30 -32.19
N ILE A 137 27.40 4.99 -31.93
CA ILE A 137 28.43 4.10 -31.33
C ILE A 137 29.66 3.92 -32.22
N ASP A 138 29.51 4.10 -33.54
CA ASP A 138 30.56 4.04 -34.58
C ASP A 138 31.39 5.30 -34.69
N LYS A 139 31.06 6.35 -33.92
CA LYS A 139 31.73 7.67 -33.96
C LYS A 139 32.69 7.91 -32.79
N GLU A 140 33.30 6.88 -32.24
CA GLU A 140 34.26 6.98 -31.12
C GLU A 140 33.66 7.68 -29.88
N THR A 141 32.34 7.60 -29.70
CA THR A 141 31.61 8.30 -28.63
C THR A 141 31.81 7.67 -27.27
N VAL A 142 32.16 6.39 -27.22
CA VAL A 142 32.39 5.61 -26.01
C VAL A 142 33.72 4.86 -26.12
N ASP A 143 34.30 4.48 -25.00
CA ASP A 143 35.50 3.70 -24.95
C ASP A 143 35.21 2.23 -25.20
N PHE A 144 36.12 1.54 -25.84
CA PHE A 144 36.11 0.10 -26.09
C PHE A 144 37.25 -0.57 -25.36
N LEU A 145 37.01 -1.76 -24.81
CA LEU A 145 38.02 -2.61 -24.19
C LEU A 145 38.06 -3.94 -24.90
N PRO A 146 39.26 -4.61 -24.90
CA PRO A 146 39.32 -5.99 -25.37
C PRO A 146 38.31 -6.88 -24.63
N ASN A 147 37.73 -7.84 -25.34
CA ASN A 147 36.90 -8.89 -24.78
C ASN A 147 37.74 -9.87 -23.95
N PHE A 148 37.10 -10.94 -23.43
CA PHE A 148 37.74 -11.90 -22.53
C PHE A 148 38.89 -12.69 -23.15
N ASP A 149 38.97 -12.82 -24.48
CA ASP A 149 40.03 -13.55 -25.21
C ASP A 149 40.89 -12.62 -26.10
N GLU A 150 40.71 -11.32 -25.98
CA GLU A 150 41.42 -10.25 -26.71
C GLU A 150 41.27 -10.33 -28.24
N THR A 151 40.31 -11.08 -28.76
CA THR A 151 40.09 -11.24 -30.21
C THR A 151 39.27 -10.12 -30.81
N THR A 152 38.43 -9.43 -30.00
CA THR A 152 37.58 -8.33 -30.43
C THR A 152 37.41 -7.32 -29.29
N ASN A 153 36.83 -6.19 -29.59
CA ASN A 153 36.54 -5.14 -28.60
C ASN A 153 35.05 -5.08 -28.25
N GLU A 154 34.73 -4.75 -26.99
CA GLU A 154 33.39 -4.49 -26.52
C GLU A 154 33.29 -3.08 -25.92
N PRO A 155 32.12 -2.41 -26.02
CA PRO A 155 31.95 -1.09 -25.46
C PRO A 155 31.85 -1.14 -23.92
N VAL A 156 32.53 -0.22 -23.24
CA VAL A 156 32.46 -0.07 -21.77
C VAL A 156 31.07 0.38 -21.34
N VAL A 157 30.45 1.25 -22.13
CA VAL A 157 29.11 1.81 -21.89
C VAL A 157 28.49 2.12 -23.25
N LEU A 158 27.17 2.16 -23.38
CA LEU A 158 26.50 2.58 -24.61
C LEU A 158 26.27 4.10 -24.63
N PRO A 159 26.19 4.72 -25.83
CA PRO A 159 25.97 6.16 -25.99
C PRO A 159 24.64 6.66 -25.41
N ALA A 160 23.66 5.80 -25.23
CA ALA A 160 22.38 5.98 -24.54
C ALA A 160 21.75 7.37 -24.61
N ARG A 161 20.95 7.65 -25.66
CA ARG A 161 20.14 8.90 -25.75
C ARG A 161 18.98 8.94 -24.76
N ILE A 162 18.57 7.78 -24.23
CA ILE A 162 17.47 7.64 -23.26
C ILE A 162 18.00 7.42 -21.84
N PRO A 163 17.33 7.94 -20.79
CA PRO A 163 17.72 7.74 -19.39
C PRO A 163 17.29 6.33 -18.90
N ASN A 164 17.89 5.29 -19.53
CA ASN A 164 17.44 3.89 -19.39
C ASN A 164 17.43 3.39 -17.95
N LEU A 165 18.38 3.83 -17.11
CA LEU A 165 18.41 3.43 -15.68
C LEU A 165 17.10 3.77 -14.96
N LEU A 166 16.52 4.93 -15.23
CA LEU A 166 15.27 5.37 -14.61
C LEU A 166 14.05 4.80 -15.32
N ILE A 167 14.02 4.85 -16.67
CA ILE A 167 12.79 4.45 -17.38
C ILE A 167 12.51 2.95 -17.29
N ASN A 168 13.54 2.11 -17.24
CA ASN A 168 13.41 0.64 -17.14
C ASN A 168 13.75 0.09 -15.76
N GLY A 169 14.48 0.86 -14.96
CA GLY A 169 14.96 0.39 -13.67
C GLY A 169 16.01 -0.71 -13.79
N SER A 170 16.40 -1.26 -12.65
CA SER A 170 17.30 -2.41 -12.56
C SER A 170 17.19 -3.08 -11.20
N SER A 171 17.24 -4.40 -11.16
CA SER A 171 17.31 -5.16 -9.91
C SER A 171 18.48 -6.12 -9.95
N GLY A 172 19.23 -6.25 -8.84
CA GLY A 172 20.40 -7.15 -8.79
C GLY A 172 20.88 -7.35 -7.36
N ILE A 173 21.42 -8.53 -7.12
CA ILE A 173 22.01 -8.90 -5.83
C ILE A 173 23.51 -9.12 -6.04
N ALA A 174 24.33 -8.29 -5.39
CA ALA A 174 25.77 -8.40 -5.37
C ALA A 174 26.27 -8.90 -4.00
N VAL A 175 27.57 -9.00 -3.82
CA VAL A 175 28.15 -9.35 -2.54
C VAL A 175 28.05 -8.18 -1.57
N GLY A 176 27.33 -8.35 -0.48
CA GLY A 176 27.15 -7.31 0.56
C GLY A 176 26.23 -6.15 0.21
N MET A 177 25.66 -6.10 -0.99
CA MET A 177 24.76 -5.03 -1.43
C MET A 177 23.77 -5.51 -2.50
N ALA A 178 22.67 -4.77 -2.64
CA ALA A 178 21.67 -5.03 -3.66
C ALA A 178 21.20 -3.72 -4.28
N THR A 179 20.80 -3.76 -5.54
CA THR A 179 20.11 -2.67 -6.24
C THR A 179 18.69 -3.09 -6.56
N ASN A 180 17.75 -2.14 -6.44
CA ASN A 180 16.37 -2.34 -6.82
C ASN A 180 15.76 -0.98 -7.24
N ILE A 181 16.07 -0.58 -8.45
CA ILE A 181 15.66 0.68 -9.04
C ILE A 181 14.35 0.45 -9.78
N PRO A 182 13.23 1.10 -9.38
CA PRO A 182 11.96 0.95 -10.06
C PRO A 182 11.95 1.65 -11.42
N PRO A 183 11.13 1.20 -12.37
CA PRO A 183 10.91 1.89 -13.63
C PRO A 183 10.09 3.18 -13.45
N HIS A 184 10.24 4.13 -14.40
CA HIS A 184 9.56 5.41 -14.42
C HIS A 184 9.02 5.73 -15.82
N ASN A 185 8.10 6.68 -15.89
CA ASN A 185 7.55 7.15 -17.15
C ASN A 185 8.57 7.98 -17.93
N LEU A 186 8.77 7.67 -19.23
CA LEU A 186 9.75 8.34 -20.08
C LEU A 186 9.48 9.83 -20.22
N THR A 187 8.23 10.23 -20.42
CA THR A 187 7.83 11.63 -20.58
C THR A 187 8.20 12.44 -19.34
N GLU A 188 7.93 11.88 -18.15
CA GLU A 188 8.22 12.52 -16.87
C GLU A 188 9.73 12.67 -16.63
N VAL A 189 10.49 11.61 -16.88
CA VAL A 189 11.96 11.62 -16.70
C VAL A 189 12.61 12.57 -17.69
N ALA A 190 12.19 12.59 -18.96
CA ALA A 190 12.71 13.51 -19.96
C ALA A 190 12.42 14.97 -19.58
N GLN A 191 11.21 15.28 -19.13
CA GLN A 191 10.86 16.63 -18.66
C GLN A 191 11.68 17.06 -17.44
N ALA A 192 11.89 16.16 -16.49
CA ALA A 192 12.72 16.43 -15.31
C ALA A 192 14.19 16.69 -15.71
N ALA A 193 14.73 15.91 -16.65
CA ALA A 193 16.09 16.13 -17.17
C ALA A 193 16.22 17.47 -17.88
N ILE A 194 15.25 17.85 -18.72
CA ILE A 194 15.19 19.17 -19.38
C ILE A 194 15.15 20.30 -18.34
N HIS A 195 14.31 20.16 -17.33
CA HIS A 195 14.20 21.13 -16.23
C HIS A 195 15.54 21.28 -15.47
N LEU A 196 16.21 20.16 -15.21
CA LEU A 196 17.49 20.16 -14.50
C LEU A 196 18.63 20.77 -15.33
N ILE A 197 18.58 20.70 -16.67
CA ILE A 197 19.49 21.41 -17.57
C ILE A 197 19.30 22.92 -17.45
N ASP A 198 18.04 23.39 -17.40
CA ASP A 198 17.74 24.83 -17.32
C ASP A 198 17.99 25.37 -15.89
N TYR A 199 17.76 24.53 -14.85
CA TYR A 199 17.90 24.87 -13.44
C TYR A 199 18.75 23.83 -12.70
N PRO A 200 20.10 23.87 -12.80
CA PRO A 200 21.00 22.85 -12.21
C PRO A 200 20.85 22.72 -10.68
N GLU A 201 20.45 23.80 -10.02
CA GLU A 201 20.23 23.85 -8.56
C GLU A 201 18.77 23.50 -8.15
N ALA A 202 17.95 22.99 -9.08
CA ALA A 202 16.58 22.62 -8.78
C ALA A 202 16.49 21.71 -7.55
N SER A 203 15.52 21.99 -6.69
CA SER A 203 15.27 21.19 -5.47
C SER A 203 14.61 19.85 -5.80
N LEU A 204 14.61 18.94 -4.81
CA LEU A 204 13.90 17.67 -4.97
C LEU A 204 12.39 17.87 -5.18
N GLU A 205 11.80 18.85 -4.50
CA GLU A 205 10.37 19.17 -4.64
C GLU A 205 10.02 19.64 -6.05
N GLU A 206 10.93 20.32 -6.73
CA GLU A 206 10.75 20.72 -8.12
C GLU A 206 10.84 19.52 -9.07
N ILE A 207 11.77 18.61 -8.85
CA ILE A 207 11.91 17.36 -9.62
C ILE A 207 10.67 16.47 -9.43
N LEU A 208 10.13 16.38 -8.21
CA LEU A 208 8.93 15.61 -7.88
C LEU A 208 7.65 16.14 -8.57
N LYS A 209 7.64 17.37 -9.06
CA LYS A 209 6.52 17.87 -9.89
C LYS A 209 6.48 17.19 -11.26
N PHE A 210 7.63 16.78 -11.78
CA PHE A 210 7.76 16.08 -13.05
C PHE A 210 7.74 14.56 -12.87
N ILE A 211 8.44 14.02 -11.85
CA ILE A 211 8.51 12.59 -11.55
C ILE A 211 7.81 12.33 -10.20
N PRO A 212 6.49 12.22 -10.18
CA PRO A 212 5.76 12.04 -8.93
C PRO A 212 6.01 10.69 -8.24
N GLY A 213 6.55 9.70 -8.97
CA GLY A 213 6.86 8.37 -8.46
C GLY A 213 7.18 7.36 -9.55
N PRO A 214 7.48 6.11 -9.18
CA PRO A 214 7.66 5.00 -10.11
C PRO A 214 6.44 4.77 -11.01
N ASP A 215 6.68 4.20 -12.20
CA ASP A 215 5.65 3.83 -13.17
C ASP A 215 5.89 2.40 -13.65
N PHE A 216 5.16 1.45 -13.05
CA PHE A 216 5.34 0.03 -13.29
C PHE A 216 4.64 -0.44 -14.57
N PRO A 217 5.21 -1.39 -15.31
CA PRO A 217 4.61 -1.90 -16.54
C PRO A 217 3.23 -2.56 -16.32
N THR A 218 3.00 -3.16 -15.16
CA THR A 218 1.74 -3.81 -14.77
C THR A 218 0.70 -2.86 -14.17
N GLY A 219 0.99 -1.55 -14.12
CA GLY A 219 0.09 -0.55 -13.54
C GLY A 219 0.04 -0.60 -12.02
N GLY A 220 -1.15 -0.76 -11.47
CA GLY A 220 -1.39 -0.77 -10.02
C GLY A 220 -1.41 0.62 -9.39
N MET A 221 -1.40 0.64 -8.06
CA MET A 221 -1.44 1.87 -7.27
C MET A 221 -0.34 1.87 -6.21
N ILE A 222 0.40 2.97 -6.12
CA ILE A 222 1.32 3.23 -5.01
C ILE A 222 0.54 3.96 -3.92
N MET A 223 0.63 3.47 -2.69
CA MET A 223 -0.10 3.99 -1.55
C MET A 223 0.78 4.95 -0.74
N GLY A 224 0.45 6.25 -0.79
CA GLY A 224 1.20 7.31 -0.11
C GLY A 224 2.42 7.79 -0.89
N LYS A 225 2.94 8.95 -0.50
CA LYS A 225 4.11 9.61 -1.13
C LYS A 225 5.37 9.59 -0.28
N ASP A 226 5.27 9.28 1.00
CA ASP A 226 6.38 9.39 1.95
C ASP A 226 7.56 8.48 1.58
N GLY A 227 7.26 7.23 1.19
CA GLY A 227 8.28 6.28 0.76
C GLY A 227 8.96 6.69 -0.56
N ILE A 228 8.23 7.35 -1.47
CA ILE A 228 8.78 7.90 -2.71
C ILE A 228 9.74 9.05 -2.38
N TYR A 229 9.31 10.00 -1.56
CA TYR A 229 10.13 11.13 -1.13
C TYR A 229 11.42 10.67 -0.45
N GLN A 230 11.31 9.72 0.47
CA GLN A 230 12.46 9.14 1.14
C GLN A 230 13.43 8.47 0.16
N ALA A 231 12.90 7.66 -0.78
CA ALA A 231 13.71 6.97 -1.77
C ALA A 231 14.46 7.95 -2.69
N TYR A 232 13.78 9.00 -3.15
CA TYR A 232 14.36 9.95 -4.10
C TYR A 232 15.35 10.92 -3.45
N SER A 233 15.20 11.20 -2.15
CA SER A 233 16.14 12.04 -1.39
C SER A 233 17.39 11.29 -0.95
N THR A 234 17.22 10.05 -0.46
CA THR A 234 18.31 9.30 0.20
C THR A 234 18.84 8.12 -0.61
N GLY A 235 18.20 7.81 -1.74
CA GLY A 235 18.46 6.61 -2.53
C GLY A 235 17.86 5.33 -1.93
N ARG A 236 17.16 5.39 -0.79
CA ARG A 236 16.52 4.24 -0.14
C ARG A 236 15.15 4.60 0.39
N GLY A 237 14.15 3.74 0.14
CA GLY A 237 12.80 3.92 0.65
C GLY A 237 11.95 2.69 0.43
N ILE A 238 10.79 2.65 1.07
CA ILE A 238 9.84 1.55 0.93
C ILE A 238 8.52 2.16 0.48
N ILE A 239 7.96 1.65 -0.61
CA ILE A 239 6.62 1.99 -1.09
C ILE A 239 5.70 0.79 -0.96
N SER A 240 4.42 1.03 -0.72
CA SER A 240 3.39 0.00 -0.74
C SER A 240 2.69 0.04 -2.09
N MET A 241 2.68 -1.10 -2.78
CA MET A 241 1.99 -1.27 -4.07
C MET A 241 0.73 -2.10 -3.87
N ARG A 242 -0.35 -1.70 -4.51
CA ARG A 242 -1.64 -2.36 -4.47
C ARG A 242 -2.15 -2.61 -5.89
N GLY A 243 -2.71 -3.79 -6.13
CA GLY A 243 -3.44 -4.09 -7.36
C GLY A 243 -4.72 -3.25 -7.47
N ILE A 244 -5.24 -3.08 -8.67
CA ILE A 244 -6.52 -2.41 -8.91
C ILE A 244 -7.63 -3.46 -8.88
N ALA A 245 -8.57 -3.26 -7.96
CA ALA A 245 -9.75 -4.10 -7.83
C ALA A 245 -11.02 -3.25 -7.74
N GLN A 246 -12.08 -3.71 -8.36
CA GLN A 246 -13.40 -3.07 -8.38
C GLN A 246 -14.44 -4.05 -7.83
N VAL A 247 -15.41 -3.53 -7.09
CA VAL A 247 -16.56 -4.29 -6.62
C VAL A 247 -17.71 -4.05 -7.60
N GLU A 248 -18.23 -5.13 -8.17
CA GLU A 248 -19.46 -5.10 -8.96
C GLU A 248 -20.61 -5.66 -8.12
N GLU A 249 -21.64 -4.86 -7.93
CA GLU A 249 -22.87 -5.22 -7.22
C GLU A 249 -24.03 -5.17 -8.24
N PRO A 250 -24.38 -6.30 -8.90
CA PRO A 250 -25.49 -6.33 -9.84
C PRO A 250 -26.82 -6.19 -9.07
N GLU A 251 -27.81 -5.53 -9.69
CA GLU A 251 -29.16 -5.35 -9.10
C GLU A 251 -29.83 -6.68 -8.72
N SER A 252 -29.50 -7.76 -9.41
CA SER A 252 -29.91 -9.13 -9.09
C SER A 252 -28.74 -10.07 -9.24
N GLY A 253 -28.32 -10.73 -8.15
CA GLY A 253 -27.23 -11.72 -8.20
C GLY A 253 -26.31 -11.67 -7.00
N ARG A 254 -25.09 -12.18 -7.18
CA ARG A 254 -24.02 -12.14 -6.17
C ARG A 254 -23.07 -11.03 -6.53
N SER A 255 -22.60 -10.31 -5.52
CA SER A 255 -21.50 -9.36 -5.68
C SER A 255 -20.23 -10.08 -6.09
N ARG A 256 -19.38 -9.41 -6.85
CA ARG A 256 -18.08 -9.92 -7.27
C ARG A 256 -17.00 -8.87 -7.14
N ILE A 257 -15.77 -9.32 -6.89
CA ILE A 257 -14.58 -8.48 -6.91
C ILE A 257 -13.82 -8.82 -8.19
N ILE A 258 -13.53 -7.81 -9.02
CA ILE A 258 -12.79 -7.95 -10.26
C ILE A 258 -11.46 -7.25 -10.08
N VAL A 259 -10.35 -8.01 -10.19
CA VAL A 259 -8.99 -7.48 -10.17
C VAL A 259 -8.54 -7.32 -11.62
N THR A 260 -8.22 -6.08 -12.00
CA THR A 260 -7.80 -5.72 -13.37
C THR A 260 -6.29 -5.47 -13.48
N GLU A 261 -5.62 -5.18 -12.37
CA GLU A 261 -4.18 -4.95 -12.32
C GLU A 261 -3.61 -5.59 -11.06
N ILE A 262 -2.44 -6.23 -11.19
CA ILE A 262 -1.71 -6.84 -10.06
C ILE A 262 -0.42 -6.05 -9.81
N PRO A 263 0.12 -6.05 -8.57
CA PRO A 263 1.37 -5.37 -8.28
C PRO A 263 2.53 -5.92 -9.11
N TYR A 264 3.49 -5.05 -9.42
CA TYR A 264 4.67 -5.40 -10.20
C TYR A 264 5.44 -6.58 -9.58
N GLN A 265 5.92 -7.50 -10.42
CA GLN A 265 6.62 -8.74 -10.03
C GLN A 265 5.77 -9.78 -9.26
N VAL A 266 4.45 -9.60 -9.18
CA VAL A 266 3.57 -10.63 -8.63
C VAL A 266 3.26 -11.66 -9.72
N ASN A 267 3.42 -12.93 -9.37
CA ASN A 267 2.98 -14.05 -10.20
C ASN A 267 1.47 -14.25 -10.01
N LYS A 268 0.70 -14.16 -11.11
CA LYS A 268 -0.77 -14.21 -11.09
C LYS A 268 -1.29 -15.59 -10.64
N ALA A 269 -0.72 -16.67 -11.14
CA ALA A 269 -1.14 -18.03 -10.78
C ALA A 269 -0.92 -18.29 -9.28
N ARG A 270 0.23 -17.92 -8.74
CA ARG A 270 0.51 -18.05 -7.29
C ARG A 270 -0.39 -17.16 -6.44
N LEU A 271 -0.80 -16.00 -6.95
CA LEU A 271 -1.78 -15.15 -6.26
C LEU A 271 -3.13 -15.88 -6.16
N LEU A 272 -3.60 -16.49 -7.23
CA LEU A 272 -4.83 -17.28 -7.25
C LEU A 272 -4.75 -18.48 -6.30
N GLU A 273 -3.69 -19.27 -6.35
CA GLU A 273 -3.42 -20.38 -5.43
C GLU A 273 -3.48 -19.90 -3.96
N LYS A 274 -2.80 -18.78 -3.65
CA LYS A 274 -2.79 -18.23 -2.30
C LYS A 274 -4.19 -17.79 -1.83
N ILE A 275 -5.00 -17.21 -2.71
CA ILE A 275 -6.40 -16.87 -2.40
C ILE A 275 -7.19 -18.16 -2.09
N ALA A 276 -7.05 -19.19 -2.92
CA ALA A 276 -7.74 -20.48 -2.72
C ALA A 276 -7.32 -21.13 -1.40
N ASP A 277 -6.03 -21.16 -1.06
CA ASP A 277 -5.53 -21.68 0.21
C ASP A 277 -6.15 -20.96 1.41
N LEU A 278 -6.23 -19.61 1.37
CA LEU A 278 -6.81 -18.82 2.45
C LEU A 278 -8.32 -19.05 2.62
N VAL A 279 -9.01 -19.39 1.55
CA VAL A 279 -10.43 -19.82 1.61
C VAL A 279 -10.55 -21.20 2.23
N HIS A 280 -9.70 -22.16 1.84
CA HIS A 280 -9.68 -23.51 2.44
C HIS A 280 -9.30 -23.49 3.92
N GLU A 281 -8.38 -22.61 4.31
CA GLU A 281 -7.97 -22.41 5.71
C GLU A 281 -9.00 -21.62 6.53
N HIS A 282 -10.13 -21.22 5.97
CA HIS A 282 -11.16 -20.37 6.59
C HIS A 282 -10.64 -18.99 7.09
N LYS A 283 -9.54 -18.52 6.57
CA LYS A 283 -9.01 -17.17 6.87
C LYS A 283 -9.76 -16.07 6.13
N ILE A 284 -10.23 -16.40 4.92
CA ILE A 284 -11.11 -15.52 4.13
C ILE A 284 -12.40 -16.30 3.86
N GLU A 285 -13.46 -15.90 4.54
CA GLU A 285 -14.81 -16.42 4.32
C GLU A 285 -15.59 -15.52 3.38
N GLY A 286 -16.68 -16.02 2.82
CA GLY A 286 -17.55 -15.24 1.94
C GLY A 286 -17.18 -15.29 0.44
N ILE A 287 -16.13 -16.00 0.02
CA ILE A 287 -15.81 -16.29 -1.38
C ILE A 287 -16.55 -17.57 -1.80
N ALA A 288 -17.27 -17.51 -2.93
CA ALA A 288 -17.99 -18.63 -3.51
C ALA A 288 -17.20 -19.33 -4.62
N ASP A 289 -16.53 -18.53 -5.49
CA ASP A 289 -15.78 -19.03 -6.63
C ASP A 289 -14.64 -18.07 -7.00
N LEU A 290 -13.59 -18.59 -7.62
CA LEU A 290 -12.40 -17.85 -8.05
C LEU A 290 -12.05 -18.27 -9.47
N ARG A 291 -12.07 -17.33 -10.42
CA ARG A 291 -11.79 -17.59 -11.84
C ARG A 291 -10.75 -16.63 -12.37
N ASP A 292 -9.91 -17.14 -13.26
CA ASP A 292 -9.03 -16.34 -14.10
C ASP A 292 -9.67 -16.18 -15.50
N GLU A 293 -10.07 -14.97 -15.81
CA GLU A 293 -10.63 -14.57 -17.10
C GLU A 293 -9.66 -13.67 -17.88
N SER A 294 -8.36 -13.68 -17.50
CA SER A 294 -7.33 -12.88 -18.17
C SER A 294 -7.12 -13.35 -19.61
N ASP A 295 -6.95 -12.40 -20.52
CA ASP A 295 -6.67 -12.64 -21.92
C ASP A 295 -5.57 -11.71 -22.46
N ARG A 296 -5.40 -11.66 -23.78
CA ARG A 296 -4.45 -10.76 -24.45
C ARG A 296 -4.71 -9.26 -24.23
N HIS A 297 -5.87 -8.88 -23.71
CA HIS A 297 -6.23 -7.49 -23.44
C HIS A 297 -5.90 -7.05 -22.00
N GLY A 298 -5.58 -7.99 -21.12
CA GLY A 298 -5.16 -7.69 -19.76
C GLY A 298 -5.54 -8.72 -18.71
N VAL A 299 -5.23 -8.37 -17.47
CA VAL A 299 -5.56 -9.19 -16.29
C VAL A 299 -7.03 -9.00 -15.94
N ARG A 300 -7.74 -10.12 -15.72
CA ARG A 300 -9.09 -10.15 -15.20
C ARG A 300 -9.27 -11.35 -14.27
N ILE A 301 -9.07 -11.11 -12.96
CA ILE A 301 -9.35 -12.12 -11.94
C ILE A 301 -10.71 -11.82 -11.35
N VAL A 302 -11.61 -12.79 -11.36
CA VAL A 302 -12.98 -12.67 -10.85
C VAL A 302 -13.12 -13.49 -9.57
N VAL A 303 -13.50 -12.82 -8.48
CA VAL A 303 -13.79 -13.41 -7.19
C VAL A 303 -15.30 -13.27 -6.95
N ASP A 304 -16.07 -14.35 -7.15
CA ASP A 304 -17.51 -14.35 -6.87
C ASP A 304 -17.75 -14.52 -5.37
N LEU A 305 -18.61 -13.69 -4.81
CA LEU A 305 -18.90 -13.70 -3.36
C LEU A 305 -20.15 -14.54 -3.05
N LYS A 306 -20.21 -15.06 -1.84
CA LYS A 306 -21.43 -15.64 -1.27
C LYS A 306 -22.44 -14.52 -0.99
N ARG A 307 -23.71 -14.88 -0.81
CA ARG A 307 -24.80 -13.90 -0.57
C ARG A 307 -24.62 -13.08 0.71
N ASP A 308 -23.98 -13.67 1.70
CA ASP A 308 -23.63 -13.10 3.01
C ASP A 308 -22.24 -12.47 3.07
N GLY A 309 -21.51 -12.52 1.97
CA GLY A 309 -20.17 -11.95 1.90
C GLY A 309 -20.20 -10.43 1.75
N VAL A 310 -19.50 -9.71 2.65
CA VAL A 310 -19.34 -8.25 2.60
C VAL A 310 -18.15 -7.89 1.70
N PRO A 311 -18.38 -7.31 0.49
CA PRO A 311 -17.32 -7.13 -0.50
C PRO A 311 -16.12 -6.34 0.00
N LYS A 312 -16.36 -5.26 0.75
CA LYS A 312 -15.30 -4.40 1.28
C LYS A 312 -14.40 -5.13 2.27
N VAL A 313 -14.97 -5.94 3.16
CA VAL A 313 -14.23 -6.73 4.15
C VAL A 313 -13.37 -7.79 3.47
N ILE A 314 -13.95 -8.49 2.48
CA ILE A 314 -13.24 -9.52 1.72
C ILE A 314 -12.08 -8.88 0.93
N LEU A 315 -12.32 -7.74 0.26
CA LEU A 315 -11.29 -7.02 -0.45
C LEU A 315 -10.15 -6.57 0.48
N ASN A 316 -10.47 -6.07 1.66
CA ASN A 316 -9.48 -5.71 2.67
C ASN A 316 -8.67 -6.92 3.15
N LYS A 317 -9.32 -8.08 3.36
CA LYS A 317 -8.63 -9.34 3.68
C LYS A 317 -7.71 -9.79 2.53
N LEU A 318 -8.13 -9.65 1.27
CA LEU A 318 -7.29 -9.94 0.12
C LEU A 318 -6.04 -9.05 0.10
N PHE A 319 -6.17 -7.75 0.36
CA PHE A 319 -5.02 -6.85 0.46
C PHE A 319 -4.09 -7.19 1.64
N LYS A 320 -4.64 -7.61 2.79
CA LYS A 320 -3.82 -7.92 3.97
C LYS A 320 -3.09 -9.25 3.88
N TYR A 321 -3.71 -10.28 3.33
CA TYR A 321 -3.21 -11.66 3.41
C TYR A 321 -2.61 -12.20 2.12
N THR A 322 -2.70 -11.43 1.01
CA THR A 322 -2.20 -11.87 -0.29
C THR A 322 -1.25 -10.85 -0.92
N PRO A 323 -0.43 -11.25 -1.92
CA PRO A 323 0.40 -10.32 -2.69
C PRO A 323 -0.38 -9.30 -3.54
N LEU A 324 -1.72 -9.22 -3.45
CA LEU A 324 -2.51 -8.16 -4.08
C LEU A 324 -2.14 -6.77 -3.53
N GLN A 325 -1.58 -6.72 -2.33
CA GLN A 325 -0.83 -5.60 -1.80
C GLN A 325 0.50 -6.09 -1.27
N GLN A 326 1.59 -5.45 -1.68
CA GLN A 326 2.94 -5.76 -1.20
C GLN A 326 3.81 -4.51 -1.13
N THR A 327 4.92 -4.61 -0.41
CA THR A 327 5.92 -3.54 -0.35
C THR A 327 6.98 -3.74 -1.42
N PHE A 328 7.49 -2.63 -1.96
CA PHE A 328 8.64 -2.59 -2.84
C PHE A 328 9.74 -1.75 -2.20
N GLY A 329 10.85 -2.37 -1.89
CA GLY A 329 12.01 -1.67 -1.33
C GLY A 329 12.84 -1.05 -2.46
N ILE A 330 12.87 0.28 -2.52
CA ILE A 330 13.66 1.04 -3.48
C ILE A 330 15.08 1.16 -2.97
N ILE A 331 16.07 0.80 -3.81
CA ILE A 331 17.49 0.98 -3.56
C ILE A 331 18.12 1.48 -4.86
N LEU A 332 18.43 2.78 -4.92
CA LEU A 332 19.00 3.44 -6.09
C LEU A 332 20.52 3.29 -6.08
N LEU A 333 21.00 2.04 -6.16
CA LEU A 333 22.42 1.70 -6.19
C LEU A 333 22.87 1.45 -7.63
N ALA A 334 23.86 2.18 -8.10
CA ALA A 334 24.46 2.01 -9.42
C ALA A 334 25.98 2.17 -9.38
N LEU A 335 26.66 1.79 -10.46
CA LEU A 335 28.09 2.02 -10.63
C LEU A 335 28.35 3.41 -11.18
N VAL A 336 29.15 4.17 -10.45
CA VAL A 336 29.75 5.43 -10.89
C VAL A 336 31.27 5.23 -10.96
N ASP A 337 31.83 5.32 -12.12
CA ASP A 337 33.26 5.06 -12.36
C ASP A 337 33.74 3.73 -11.74
N ASN A 338 33.00 2.67 -11.99
CA ASN A 338 33.19 1.31 -11.46
C ASN A 338 33.10 1.20 -9.92
N ARG A 339 32.54 2.18 -9.23
CA ARG A 339 32.32 2.18 -7.77
C ARG A 339 30.83 2.14 -7.46
N PRO A 340 30.36 1.23 -6.61
CA PRO A 340 28.95 1.19 -6.24
C PRO A 340 28.61 2.38 -5.34
N GLN A 341 27.58 3.14 -5.72
CA GLN A 341 27.09 4.30 -4.97
C GLN A 341 25.57 4.28 -4.88
N VAL A 342 25.05 4.63 -3.71
CA VAL A 342 23.62 4.88 -3.52
C VAL A 342 23.37 6.34 -3.87
N LEU A 343 22.51 6.58 -4.83
CA LEU A 343 22.29 7.89 -5.45
C LEU A 343 20.88 8.40 -5.17
N SER A 344 20.71 9.69 -5.08
CA SER A 344 19.41 10.36 -5.18
C SER A 344 18.92 10.37 -6.64
N ILE A 345 17.64 10.62 -6.85
CA ILE A 345 17.11 10.73 -8.23
C ILE A 345 17.73 11.90 -9.00
N LYS A 346 18.03 13.00 -8.31
CA LYS A 346 18.73 14.16 -8.89
C LYS A 346 20.11 13.80 -9.39
N GLU A 347 20.92 13.08 -8.60
CA GLU A 347 22.26 12.66 -8.99
C GLU A 347 22.23 11.71 -10.20
N ILE A 348 21.27 10.78 -10.27
CA ILE A 348 21.11 9.89 -11.42
C ILE A 348 20.84 10.70 -12.69
N LEU A 349 19.97 11.69 -12.63
CA LEU A 349 19.69 12.60 -13.76
C LEU A 349 20.92 13.42 -14.14
N GLN A 350 21.70 13.90 -13.17
CA GLN A 350 22.93 14.65 -13.41
C GLN A 350 24.00 13.79 -14.10
N TYR A 351 24.19 12.54 -13.68
CA TYR A 351 25.11 11.60 -14.33
C TYR A 351 24.66 11.28 -15.77
N PHE A 352 23.37 11.10 -15.99
CA PHE A 352 22.85 10.92 -17.35
C PHE A 352 23.13 12.16 -18.24
N ILE A 353 22.84 13.37 -17.76
CA ILE A 353 23.08 14.62 -18.50
C ILE A 353 24.59 14.78 -18.78
N SER A 354 25.45 14.50 -17.80
CA SER A 354 26.92 14.55 -17.98
C SER A 354 27.39 13.56 -19.04
N HIS A 355 26.88 12.32 -18.99
CA HIS A 355 27.19 11.33 -20.01
C HIS A 355 26.75 11.78 -21.41
N ARG A 356 25.53 12.34 -21.56
CA ARG A 356 25.07 12.88 -22.84
C ARG A 356 25.96 14.02 -23.34
N LYS A 357 26.40 14.91 -22.46
CA LYS A 357 27.33 15.98 -22.80
C LYS A 357 28.63 15.40 -23.37
N ASP A 358 29.23 14.39 -22.73
CA ASP A 358 30.46 13.78 -23.21
C ASP A 358 30.27 13.08 -24.57
N ILE A 359 29.16 12.40 -24.77
CA ILE A 359 28.82 11.76 -26.05
C ILE A 359 28.71 12.80 -27.17
N ILE A 360 28.04 13.92 -26.94
CA ILE A 360 27.89 14.97 -27.94
C ILE A 360 29.25 15.62 -28.28
N ILE A 361 30.09 15.88 -27.28
CA ILE A 361 31.44 16.40 -27.49
C ILE A 361 32.24 15.43 -28.36
N ARG A 362 32.31 14.13 -28.00
CA ARG A 362 33.07 13.14 -28.77
C ARG A 362 32.51 12.95 -30.17
N ARG A 363 31.22 12.89 -30.35
CA ARG A 363 30.55 12.86 -31.66
C ARG A 363 30.94 14.05 -32.52
N THR A 364 30.83 15.25 -31.95
CA THR A 364 31.15 16.47 -32.67
C THR A 364 32.63 16.57 -33.04
N GLN A 365 33.54 16.10 -32.17
CA GLN A 365 34.97 16.01 -32.47
C GLN A 365 35.26 15.00 -33.59
N TYR A 366 34.59 13.83 -33.58
CA TYR A 366 34.73 12.85 -34.66
C TYR A 366 34.24 13.40 -35.99
N ASP A 367 33.03 14.01 -36.00
CA ASP A 367 32.43 14.58 -37.18
C ASP A 367 33.29 15.76 -37.70
N LEU A 368 33.86 16.60 -36.80
CA LEU A 368 34.78 17.68 -37.15
C LEU A 368 36.05 17.12 -37.80
N LYS A 369 36.70 16.14 -37.20
CA LYS A 369 37.91 15.49 -37.75
C LYS A 369 37.62 14.93 -39.14
N LYS A 370 36.49 14.29 -39.35
CA LYS A 370 36.06 13.76 -40.64
C LYS A 370 35.79 14.87 -41.68
N ALA A 371 35.12 15.95 -41.26
CA ALA A 371 34.85 17.12 -42.12
C ALA A 371 36.13 17.84 -42.50
N GLU A 372 37.05 18.05 -41.54
CA GLU A 372 38.36 18.68 -41.82
C GLU A 372 39.21 17.84 -42.79
N ALA A 373 39.23 16.50 -42.61
CA ALA A 373 39.91 15.60 -43.55
C ALA A 373 39.29 15.67 -44.95
N ARG A 374 37.96 15.78 -45.08
CA ARG A 374 37.29 15.95 -46.37
C ARG A 374 37.56 17.32 -46.99
N ALA A 375 37.47 18.38 -46.19
CA ALA A 375 37.79 19.75 -46.62
C ALA A 375 39.23 19.85 -47.18
N HIS A 376 40.18 19.21 -46.48
CA HIS A 376 41.57 19.15 -46.90
C HIS A 376 41.73 18.50 -48.28
N ILE A 377 41.04 17.41 -48.57
CA ILE A 377 41.05 16.78 -49.90
C ILE A 377 40.39 17.71 -50.93
N LEU A 378 39.25 18.31 -50.64
CA LEU A 378 38.56 19.23 -51.56
C LEU A 378 39.40 20.47 -51.89
N GLU A 379 40.12 21.00 -50.90
CA GLU A 379 41.06 22.11 -51.12
C GLU A 379 42.15 21.75 -52.12
N GLY A 380 42.75 20.57 -51.98
CA GLY A 380 43.69 20.03 -52.95
C GLY A 380 43.10 19.90 -54.36
N LEU A 381 41.86 19.38 -54.46
CA LEU A 381 41.12 19.28 -55.72
C LEU A 381 40.81 20.64 -56.34
N ARG A 382 40.48 21.67 -55.56
CA ARG A 382 40.27 23.04 -56.01
C ARG A 382 41.54 23.61 -56.60
N ILE A 383 42.70 23.47 -55.95
CA ILE A 383 44.02 23.87 -56.45
C ILE A 383 44.31 23.18 -57.77
N ALA A 384 44.07 21.85 -57.83
CA ALA A 384 44.30 21.08 -59.06
C ALA A 384 43.42 21.57 -60.25
N LEU A 385 42.12 21.90 -59.95
CA LEU A 385 41.18 22.42 -60.95
C LEU A 385 41.50 23.86 -61.40
N GLN A 386 42.09 24.67 -60.51
CA GLN A 386 42.53 26.01 -60.82
C GLN A 386 43.77 26.02 -61.84
N PHE A 387 44.69 25.06 -61.66
CA PHE A 387 45.87 24.86 -62.46
C PHE A 387 45.79 23.59 -63.32
N LEU A 388 44.60 23.29 -63.86
CA LEU A 388 44.30 22.04 -64.52
C LEU A 388 45.29 21.62 -65.62
N ASP A 389 45.58 22.52 -66.53
CA ASP A 389 46.44 22.22 -67.67
C ASP A 389 47.87 21.87 -67.20
N GLU A 390 48.38 22.56 -66.19
CA GLU A 390 49.67 22.30 -65.59
C GLU A 390 49.73 20.99 -64.86
N VAL A 391 48.71 20.68 -64.13
CA VAL A 391 48.56 19.37 -63.37
C VAL A 391 48.49 18.17 -64.33
N ILE A 392 47.69 18.29 -65.41
CA ILE A 392 47.65 17.33 -66.50
C ILE A 392 49.00 17.14 -67.21
N ALA A 393 49.69 18.24 -67.55
CA ALA A 393 50.96 18.19 -68.17
C ALA A 393 52.07 17.54 -67.30
N LEU A 394 52.04 17.78 -65.96
CA LEU A 394 52.92 17.16 -64.97
C LEU A 394 52.67 15.72 -64.87
N ILE A 395 51.44 15.29 -64.74
CA ILE A 395 51.05 13.85 -64.59
C ILE A 395 51.43 13.09 -65.85
N ARG A 396 51.18 13.64 -67.07
CA ARG A 396 51.57 13.03 -68.37
C ARG A 396 53.05 12.92 -68.57
N GLY A 397 53.82 13.92 -68.04
CA GLY A 397 55.23 13.96 -68.13
C GLY A 397 56.01 13.12 -67.14
N SER A 398 55.36 12.62 -66.16
CA SER A 398 55.95 11.76 -65.10
C SER A 398 56.09 10.32 -65.56
N SER A 399 57.21 9.68 -65.24
CA SER A 399 57.54 8.28 -65.59
C SER A 399 56.91 7.26 -64.61
N SER A 400 56.45 7.69 -63.40
CA SER A 400 55.83 6.85 -62.39
C SER A 400 54.80 7.66 -61.56
N VAL A 401 53.88 6.99 -60.92
CA VAL A 401 52.93 7.59 -60.00
C VAL A 401 53.62 8.31 -58.82
N GLU A 402 54.74 7.74 -58.34
CA GLU A 402 55.56 8.36 -57.30
C GLU A 402 56.17 9.70 -57.73
N GLN A 403 56.73 9.77 -58.95
CA GLN A 403 57.24 11.00 -59.52
C GLN A 403 56.18 12.06 -59.75
N ALA A 404 54.98 11.64 -60.20
CA ALA A 404 53.84 12.54 -60.36
C ALA A 404 53.38 13.08 -58.98
N ARG A 405 53.32 12.25 -57.94
CA ARG A 405 53.00 12.65 -56.57
C ARG A 405 53.99 13.67 -56.03
N THR A 406 55.28 13.37 -56.08
CA THR A 406 56.34 14.28 -55.62
C THR A 406 56.28 15.62 -56.39
N GLY A 407 56.09 15.58 -57.71
CA GLY A 407 55.93 16.80 -58.52
C GLY A 407 54.71 17.62 -58.14
N LEU A 408 53.58 17.03 -57.84
CA LEU A 408 52.36 17.68 -57.34
C LEU A 408 52.62 18.35 -55.99
N VAL A 409 53.31 17.70 -55.09
CA VAL A 409 53.61 18.21 -53.73
C VAL A 409 54.56 19.43 -53.86
N GLU A 410 55.68 19.30 -54.61
CA GLU A 410 56.70 20.31 -54.71
C GLU A 410 56.25 21.56 -55.51
N ARG A 411 55.49 21.37 -56.60
CA ARG A 411 55.12 22.48 -57.51
C ARG A 411 53.88 23.22 -57.03
N PHE A 412 52.90 22.56 -56.44
CA PHE A 412 51.63 23.21 -56.08
C PHE A 412 51.46 23.32 -54.55
N GLY A 413 52.47 22.92 -53.77
CA GLY A 413 52.41 23.01 -52.30
C GLY A 413 51.35 22.07 -51.66
N LEU A 414 51.03 20.96 -52.34
CA LEU A 414 50.00 20.01 -51.89
C LEU A 414 50.59 19.02 -50.86
N THR A 415 49.76 18.48 -50.05
CA THR A 415 50.14 17.33 -49.17
C THR A 415 50.09 16.03 -49.96
N GLU A 416 50.76 14.97 -49.47
CA GLU A 416 50.71 13.64 -50.09
C GLU A 416 49.28 13.12 -50.24
N ILE A 417 48.43 13.37 -49.25
CA ILE A 417 47.02 12.97 -49.25
C ILE A 417 46.28 13.66 -50.37
N GLN A 418 46.50 14.96 -50.54
CA GLN A 418 45.90 15.76 -51.62
C GLN A 418 46.38 15.32 -52.98
N ALA A 419 47.69 15.07 -53.12
CA ALA A 419 48.29 14.60 -54.36
C ALA A 419 47.72 13.21 -54.75
N ASN A 420 47.62 12.28 -53.83
CA ASN A 420 46.99 10.97 -54.08
C ASN A 420 45.54 11.11 -54.53
N ALA A 421 44.76 11.96 -53.89
CA ALA A 421 43.33 12.22 -54.26
C ALA A 421 43.22 12.80 -55.67
N ILE A 422 44.16 13.60 -56.06
CA ILE A 422 44.26 14.19 -57.48
C ILE A 422 44.58 13.06 -58.44
N LEU A 423 45.55 12.20 -58.14
CA LEU A 423 45.99 11.10 -59.01
C LEU A 423 44.89 10.05 -59.20
N GLU A 424 44.04 9.82 -58.18
CA GLU A 424 42.88 8.92 -58.21
C GLU A 424 41.63 9.55 -58.87
N MET A 425 41.70 10.86 -59.24
CA MET A 425 40.54 11.54 -59.76
C MET A 425 40.15 11.03 -61.15
N ARG A 426 38.91 10.69 -61.34
CA ARG A 426 38.34 10.27 -62.63
C ARG A 426 38.28 11.47 -63.59
N LEU A 427 38.60 11.28 -64.84
CA LEU A 427 38.57 12.34 -65.93
C LEU A 427 37.15 12.96 -66.02
N GLN A 428 36.12 12.27 -65.69
CA GLN A 428 34.73 12.79 -65.64
C GLN A 428 34.58 14.00 -64.71
N ARG A 429 35.38 14.09 -63.63
CA ARG A 429 35.35 15.17 -62.64
C ARG A 429 36.00 16.47 -63.13
N LEU A 430 36.62 16.48 -64.33
CA LEU A 430 37.20 17.62 -64.87
C LEU A 430 36.21 18.55 -65.67
N THR A 431 34.97 18.12 -65.82
CA THR A 431 33.92 18.90 -66.52
C THR A 431 33.50 20.10 -65.67
N GLN A 432 33.02 21.17 -66.40
CA GLN A 432 32.58 22.38 -65.72
C GLN A 432 31.49 22.18 -64.66
N LEU A 433 30.60 21.29 -64.93
CA LEU A 433 29.52 20.93 -64.00
C LEU A 433 30.07 20.30 -62.68
N GLU A 434 31.05 19.41 -62.81
CA GLU A 434 31.65 18.75 -61.62
C GLU A 434 32.57 19.70 -60.82
N ARG A 435 33.18 20.71 -61.47
CA ARG A 435 33.89 21.81 -60.79
C ARG A 435 32.96 22.59 -59.87
N ALA A 436 31.78 22.96 -60.38
CA ALA A 436 30.78 23.65 -59.56
C ALA A 436 30.34 22.84 -58.35
N LYS A 437 30.16 21.52 -58.51
CA LYS A 437 29.84 20.63 -57.40
C LYS A 437 30.93 20.51 -56.34
N ILE A 438 32.19 20.48 -56.75
CA ILE A 438 33.33 20.45 -55.81
C ILE A 438 33.39 21.76 -55.02
N GLU A 439 33.15 22.90 -55.65
CA GLU A 439 33.08 24.18 -54.94
C GLU A 439 31.90 24.25 -53.99
N GLU A 440 30.70 23.81 -54.37
CA GLU A 440 29.50 23.73 -53.53
C GLU A 440 29.77 22.81 -52.34
N GLU A 441 30.27 21.59 -52.56
CA GLU A 441 30.63 20.65 -51.49
C GLU A 441 31.67 21.25 -50.52
N TYR A 442 32.68 21.99 -51.04
CA TYR A 442 33.66 22.66 -50.21
C TYR A 442 33.04 23.73 -49.31
N GLN A 443 32.12 24.54 -49.83
CA GLN A 443 31.41 25.58 -49.08
C GLN A 443 30.50 24.94 -47.99
N GLU A 444 29.78 23.87 -48.32
CA GLU A 444 28.96 23.13 -47.35
C GLU A 444 29.79 22.54 -46.22
N ILE A 445 30.94 21.91 -46.55
CA ILE A 445 31.86 21.36 -45.57
C ILE A 445 32.48 22.43 -44.68
N GLN A 446 32.85 23.59 -45.25
CA GLN A 446 33.37 24.74 -44.46
C GLN A 446 32.32 25.28 -43.49
N ALA A 447 31.06 25.40 -43.93
CA ALA A 447 29.94 25.81 -43.09
C ALA A 447 29.72 24.78 -41.95
N LEU A 448 29.80 23.48 -42.29
CA LEU A 448 29.69 22.40 -41.30
C LEU A 448 30.83 22.46 -40.25
N ILE A 449 32.09 22.64 -40.68
CA ILE A 449 33.27 22.81 -39.81
C ILE A 449 33.05 23.98 -38.85
N ALA A 450 32.61 25.13 -39.37
CA ALA A 450 32.33 26.30 -38.55
C ALA A 450 31.26 26.02 -37.49
N HIS A 451 30.18 25.36 -37.89
CA HIS A 451 29.10 24.99 -36.97
C HIS A 451 29.57 23.95 -35.91
N LEU A 452 30.33 22.92 -36.29
CA LEU A 452 30.88 21.94 -35.37
C LEU A 452 31.85 22.57 -34.34
N ARG A 453 32.67 23.52 -34.79
CA ARG A 453 33.55 24.29 -33.89
C ARG A 453 32.77 25.22 -32.96
N GLU A 454 31.67 25.81 -33.43
CA GLU A 454 30.77 26.61 -32.60
C GLU A 454 30.15 25.74 -31.47
N ILE A 455 29.69 24.55 -31.81
CA ILE A 455 29.14 23.58 -30.79
C ILE A 455 30.21 23.28 -29.74
N LEU A 456 31.42 22.94 -30.15
CA LEU A 456 32.54 22.62 -29.23
C LEU A 456 32.97 23.84 -28.38
N GLY A 457 32.83 25.05 -28.88
CA GLY A 457 33.17 26.26 -28.16
C GLY A 457 32.09 26.81 -27.24
N ASN A 458 30.86 26.29 -27.34
CA ASN A 458 29.71 26.85 -26.62
C ASN A 458 28.93 25.75 -25.89
N GLU A 459 29.16 25.66 -24.58
CA GLU A 459 28.51 24.66 -23.74
C GLU A 459 26.97 24.76 -23.76
N ARG A 460 26.42 25.97 -23.95
CA ARG A 460 24.95 26.16 -24.04
C ARG A 460 24.34 25.45 -25.25
N LEU A 461 25.08 25.43 -26.38
CA LEU A 461 24.62 24.70 -27.56
C LEU A 461 24.61 23.19 -27.32
N ILE A 462 25.58 22.66 -26.60
CA ILE A 462 25.60 21.23 -26.22
C ILE A 462 24.38 20.88 -25.39
N TYR A 463 24.05 21.67 -24.36
CA TYR A 463 22.85 21.47 -23.56
C TYR A 463 21.55 21.65 -24.37
N GLN A 464 21.54 22.57 -25.37
CA GLN A 464 20.38 22.70 -26.25
C GLN A 464 20.18 21.45 -27.10
N ILE A 465 21.25 20.87 -27.64
CA ILE A 465 21.18 19.60 -28.38
C ILE A 465 20.65 18.46 -27.49
N ILE A 466 21.08 18.38 -26.22
CA ILE A 466 20.55 17.37 -25.28
C ILE A 466 19.04 17.56 -25.06
N LYS A 467 18.59 18.79 -24.89
CA LYS A 467 17.15 19.11 -24.75
C LYS A 467 16.37 18.73 -26.00
N ASP A 468 16.86 19.05 -27.17
CA ASP A 468 16.20 18.74 -28.44
C ASP A 468 16.13 17.22 -28.65
N ASP A 469 17.20 16.48 -28.33
CA ASP A 469 17.23 15.01 -28.31
C ASP A 469 16.16 14.44 -27.35
N LEU A 470 16.05 14.98 -26.14
CA LEU A 470 15.07 14.51 -25.15
C LEU A 470 13.62 14.84 -25.54
N ILE A 471 13.39 15.98 -26.19
CA ILE A 471 12.08 16.36 -26.74
C ILE A 471 11.69 15.40 -27.85
N GLU A 472 12.59 15.13 -28.80
CA GLU A 472 12.36 14.17 -29.88
C GLU A 472 12.00 12.78 -29.34
N ILE A 473 12.76 12.30 -28.36
CA ILE A 473 12.54 10.99 -27.73
C ILE A 473 11.19 10.96 -26.99
N ARG A 474 10.88 12.01 -26.24
CA ARG A 474 9.60 12.15 -25.55
C ARG A 474 8.44 12.10 -26.54
N ASP A 475 8.52 12.84 -27.62
CA ASP A 475 7.42 12.95 -28.59
C ASP A 475 7.26 11.67 -29.43
N LYS A 476 8.34 10.91 -29.61
CA LYS A 476 8.34 9.66 -30.39
C LYS A 476 7.97 8.41 -29.58
N TYR A 477 8.38 8.32 -28.32
CA TYR A 477 8.24 7.12 -27.47
C TYR A 477 7.48 7.35 -26.19
N GLY A 478 7.12 8.60 -25.87
CA GLY A 478 6.37 8.92 -24.65
C GLY A 478 4.99 8.33 -24.66
N ASP A 479 4.54 7.87 -23.51
CA ASP A 479 3.21 7.33 -23.26
C ASP A 479 2.67 7.83 -21.92
N GLU A 480 1.40 7.49 -21.63
CA GLU A 480 0.75 7.86 -20.38
C GLU A 480 1.25 7.00 -19.21
N ARG A 481 1.21 7.58 -18.02
CA ARG A 481 1.48 6.89 -16.77
C ARG A 481 0.49 5.75 -16.56
N ARG A 482 0.99 4.57 -16.23
CA ARG A 482 0.19 3.38 -15.93
C ARG A 482 -0.12 3.26 -14.43
N THR A 483 0.87 3.53 -13.57
CA THR A 483 0.73 3.38 -12.12
C THR A 483 0.10 4.61 -11.49
N LYS A 484 -0.99 4.42 -10.73
CA LYS A 484 -1.66 5.48 -9.98
C LYS A 484 -0.95 5.72 -8.64
N ILE A 485 -1.04 6.96 -8.13
CA ILE A 485 -0.54 7.30 -6.80
C ILE A 485 -1.75 7.69 -5.94
N GLY A 486 -2.06 6.87 -4.95
CA GLY A 486 -3.18 7.03 -4.04
C GLY A 486 -2.79 7.67 -2.70
N PRO A 487 -3.78 7.91 -1.83
CA PRO A 487 -3.55 8.37 -0.47
C PRO A 487 -2.76 7.35 0.34
N SER A 488 -2.11 7.82 1.42
CA SER A 488 -1.43 6.92 2.36
C SER A 488 -2.44 5.97 3.01
N VAL A 489 -2.13 4.69 3.01
CA VAL A 489 -2.90 3.72 3.81
C VAL A 489 -2.40 3.86 5.23
N LYS A 490 -3.26 4.32 6.15
CA LYS A 490 -3.12 4.00 7.57
C LYS A 490 -3.09 2.48 7.66
N ASP A 491 -2.19 1.92 8.47
CA ASP A 491 -2.16 0.48 8.72
C ASP A 491 -3.59 -0.04 8.90
N MET A 492 -3.98 -1.06 8.11
CA MET A 492 -5.30 -1.65 8.22
C MET A 492 -5.48 -2.12 9.66
N SER A 493 -6.44 -1.53 10.37
CA SER A 493 -6.81 -1.97 11.70
C SER A 493 -7.51 -3.33 11.60
N ASP A 494 -7.47 -4.13 12.67
CA ASP A 494 -8.21 -5.40 12.71
C ASP A 494 -9.71 -5.17 12.51
N GLU A 495 -10.20 -3.97 12.83
CA GLU A 495 -11.57 -3.52 12.62
C GLU A 495 -11.97 -3.46 11.13
N ASP A 496 -11.05 -3.06 10.24
CA ASP A 496 -11.30 -3.01 8.79
C ASP A 496 -11.50 -4.39 8.14
N LEU A 497 -11.18 -5.45 8.89
CA LEU A 497 -11.30 -6.85 8.45
C LEU A 497 -12.54 -7.56 8.98
N ILE A 498 -13.32 -6.87 9.81
CA ILE A 498 -14.50 -7.40 10.51
C ILE A 498 -15.72 -6.71 9.92
N ALA A 499 -16.73 -7.49 9.56
CA ALA A 499 -17.98 -6.94 9.10
C ALA A 499 -18.67 -6.12 10.21
N GLU A 500 -19.19 -4.94 9.86
CA GLU A 500 -20.06 -4.19 10.76
C GLU A 500 -21.46 -4.80 10.70
N GLU A 501 -21.86 -5.48 11.77
CA GLU A 501 -23.14 -6.13 11.92
C GLU A 501 -23.62 -6.04 13.35
N ASP A 502 -24.95 -6.06 13.54
CA ASP A 502 -25.55 -6.04 14.86
C ASP A 502 -25.52 -7.41 15.51
N MET A 503 -24.99 -7.44 16.72
CA MET A 503 -24.83 -8.62 17.54
C MET A 503 -25.65 -8.52 18.82
N VAL A 504 -26.27 -9.61 19.20
CA VAL A 504 -26.85 -9.76 20.54
C VAL A 504 -25.73 -10.15 21.51
N VAL A 505 -25.44 -9.27 22.45
CA VAL A 505 -24.45 -9.53 23.49
C VAL A 505 -25.20 -9.94 24.77
N THR A 506 -24.85 -11.07 25.32
CA THR A 506 -25.42 -11.56 26.57
C THR A 506 -24.35 -11.65 27.66
N LEU A 507 -24.68 -11.11 28.84
CA LEU A 507 -23.84 -11.18 30.04
C LEU A 507 -24.62 -11.85 31.16
N THR A 508 -24.05 -12.91 31.77
CA THR A 508 -24.67 -13.62 32.88
C THR A 508 -24.29 -12.97 34.22
N HIS A 509 -25.08 -13.32 35.28
CA HIS A 509 -24.82 -12.86 36.65
C HIS A 509 -23.44 -13.26 37.18
N ARG A 510 -22.94 -14.41 36.76
CA ARG A 510 -21.58 -14.90 37.10
C ARG A 510 -20.48 -14.31 36.23
N GLY A 511 -20.83 -13.40 35.33
CA GLY A 511 -19.89 -12.70 34.49
C GLY A 511 -19.41 -13.51 33.28
N TYR A 512 -20.21 -14.39 32.72
CA TYR A 512 -19.97 -15.01 31.41
C TYR A 512 -20.60 -14.16 30.32
N ILE A 513 -19.82 -13.93 29.27
CA ILE A 513 -20.22 -13.09 28.13
C ILE A 513 -20.04 -13.82 26.81
N LYS A 514 -20.94 -13.57 25.88
CA LYS A 514 -20.86 -14.01 24.48
C LYS A 514 -21.58 -13.04 23.57
N ARG A 515 -21.28 -13.08 22.30
CA ARG A 515 -22.06 -12.44 21.24
C ARG A 515 -22.67 -13.49 20.32
N THR A 516 -23.81 -13.18 19.76
CA THR A 516 -24.52 -14.05 18.81
C THR A 516 -25.13 -13.17 17.74
N PRO A 517 -25.03 -13.51 16.43
CA PRO A 517 -25.67 -12.74 15.37
C PRO A 517 -27.17 -12.56 15.61
N THR A 518 -27.72 -11.38 15.33
CA THR A 518 -29.16 -11.10 15.47
C THR A 518 -30.01 -12.05 14.62
N SER A 519 -29.48 -12.51 13.48
CA SER A 519 -30.13 -13.46 12.56
C SER A 519 -30.47 -14.81 13.20
N VAL A 520 -29.81 -15.20 14.29
CA VAL A 520 -30.08 -16.44 15.03
C VAL A 520 -31.37 -16.33 15.89
N TYR A 521 -31.78 -15.12 16.21
CA TYR A 521 -33.00 -14.81 16.99
C TYR A 521 -34.15 -14.47 16.03
N ARG A 522 -34.66 -15.48 15.30
CA ARG A 522 -35.83 -15.29 14.41
C ARG A 522 -37.08 -14.91 15.22
N ALA A 523 -37.80 -13.89 14.74
CA ALA A 523 -39.09 -13.50 15.29
C ALA A 523 -40.09 -14.68 15.28
N GLN A 524 -40.67 -15.01 16.42
CA GLN A 524 -41.71 -16.04 16.53
C GLN A 524 -43.08 -15.36 16.53
N LYS A 525 -44.04 -15.93 15.77
CA LYS A 525 -45.43 -15.43 15.74
C LYS A 525 -46.10 -15.66 17.12
N ARG A 526 -47.08 -14.83 17.48
CA ARG A 526 -47.92 -14.96 18.69
C ARG A 526 -48.32 -16.41 18.95
N GLY A 527 -48.02 -16.90 20.18
CA GLY A 527 -48.39 -18.26 20.59
C GLY A 527 -47.24 -19.29 20.57
N GLY A 528 -46.01 -18.90 20.13
CA GLY A 528 -44.83 -19.75 20.16
C GLY A 528 -44.34 -20.02 21.59
N ARG A 529 -43.80 -21.20 21.84
CA ARG A 529 -43.04 -21.50 23.09
C ARG A 529 -41.75 -20.68 23.04
N GLY A 530 -41.53 -19.85 24.08
CA GLY A 530 -40.29 -19.11 24.25
C GLY A 530 -39.05 -20.02 24.12
N VAL A 531 -37.97 -19.54 23.60
CA VAL A 531 -36.75 -20.33 23.38
C VAL A 531 -35.78 -20.02 24.50
N MET A 532 -35.23 -21.03 25.16
CA MET A 532 -34.21 -20.85 26.22
C MET A 532 -32.94 -20.20 25.66
N GLY A 533 -32.47 -19.15 26.30
CA GLY A 533 -31.29 -18.35 25.89
C GLY A 533 -29.93 -19.01 26.16
N GLY A 534 -29.89 -20.22 26.68
CA GLY A 534 -28.67 -21.00 26.94
C GLY A 534 -28.90 -22.17 27.89
N ASN A 535 -28.06 -23.21 27.83
CA ASN A 535 -27.92 -24.21 28.87
C ASN A 535 -27.11 -23.60 30.03
N ILE A 536 -27.80 -22.89 30.91
CA ILE A 536 -27.20 -22.23 32.07
C ILE A 536 -27.26 -23.26 33.19
N ARG A 537 -26.18 -23.43 33.98
CA ARG A 537 -26.21 -24.23 35.20
C ARG A 537 -27.27 -23.65 36.14
N GLU A 538 -27.86 -24.48 37.00
CA GLU A 538 -28.93 -24.12 37.92
C GLU A 538 -28.69 -22.84 38.76
N ASP A 539 -27.46 -22.33 38.80
CA ASP A 539 -27.03 -21.20 39.63
C ASP A 539 -26.60 -19.94 38.85
N ASP A 540 -26.80 -19.83 37.52
CA ASP A 540 -26.44 -18.66 36.73
C ASP A 540 -27.59 -18.21 35.83
N PHE A 541 -27.69 -16.95 35.49
CA PHE A 541 -28.76 -16.38 34.65
C PHE A 541 -28.24 -15.19 33.85
N VAL A 542 -28.89 -14.88 32.72
CA VAL A 542 -28.57 -13.71 31.89
C VAL A 542 -28.96 -12.46 32.67
N ASN A 543 -27.96 -11.64 33.00
CA ASN A 543 -28.18 -10.40 33.75
C ASN A 543 -28.40 -9.21 32.80
N ASN A 544 -27.68 -9.16 31.67
CA ASN A 544 -27.80 -8.14 30.66
C ASN A 544 -27.87 -8.76 29.25
N LEU A 545 -28.79 -8.27 28.46
CA LEU A 545 -28.92 -8.56 27.04
C LEU A 545 -29.10 -7.23 26.29
N PHE A 546 -28.30 -6.99 25.29
CA PHE A 546 -28.38 -5.77 24.49
C PHE A 546 -27.84 -6.02 23.07
N ILE A 547 -28.30 -5.21 22.13
CA ILE A 547 -27.82 -5.24 20.75
C ILE A 547 -26.73 -4.18 20.61
N ALA A 548 -25.63 -4.55 19.94
CA ALA A 548 -24.54 -3.64 19.66
C ALA A 548 -23.84 -4.02 18.35
N SER A 549 -23.45 -3.02 17.56
CA SER A 549 -22.61 -3.22 16.37
C SER A 549 -21.27 -3.87 16.76
N THR A 550 -20.74 -4.76 15.93
CA THR A 550 -19.41 -5.35 16.09
C THR A 550 -18.31 -4.32 16.34
N HIS A 551 -18.45 -3.14 15.76
CA HIS A 551 -17.47 -2.05 15.87
C HIS A 551 -17.70 -1.14 17.08
N ALA A 552 -18.81 -1.29 17.82
CA ALA A 552 -19.07 -0.54 19.05
C ALA A 552 -18.15 -0.97 20.18
N TYR A 553 -18.03 -0.13 21.19
CA TYR A 553 -17.34 -0.45 22.42
C TYR A 553 -18.34 -0.91 23.50
N LEU A 554 -17.94 -1.95 24.24
CA LEU A 554 -18.55 -2.32 25.51
C LEU A 554 -17.75 -1.70 26.64
N CYS A 555 -18.44 -0.92 27.47
CA CYS A 555 -17.89 -0.26 28.63
C CYS A 555 -18.41 -0.99 29.88
N PHE A 556 -17.53 -1.69 30.59
CA PHE A 556 -17.83 -2.41 31.82
C PHE A 556 -17.49 -1.52 33.01
N PHE A 557 -18.47 -1.19 33.80
CA PHE A 557 -18.30 -0.43 35.03
C PHE A 557 -18.35 -1.40 36.22
N THR A 558 -17.37 -1.31 37.12
CA THR A 558 -17.28 -2.18 38.29
C THR A 558 -17.83 -1.52 39.54
N ASN A 559 -18.21 -2.32 40.52
CA ASN A 559 -18.64 -1.85 41.83
C ASN A 559 -17.59 -1.02 42.59
N LYS A 560 -16.33 -1.11 42.16
CA LYS A 560 -15.19 -0.31 42.69
C LYS A 560 -15.02 1.06 41.95
N GLY A 561 -15.94 1.37 41.03
CA GLY A 561 -15.91 2.64 40.30
C GLY A 561 -14.87 2.72 39.18
N ARG A 562 -14.41 1.60 38.66
CA ARG A 562 -13.53 1.51 37.48
C ARG A 562 -14.35 1.25 36.23
N ILE A 563 -13.79 1.63 35.07
CA ILE A 563 -14.33 1.35 33.76
C ILE A 563 -13.29 0.60 32.93
N TYR A 564 -13.72 -0.42 32.21
CA TYR A 564 -12.95 -1.18 31.22
C TYR A 564 -13.67 -1.10 29.89
N ARG A 565 -12.92 -1.07 28.79
CA ARG A 565 -13.47 -0.98 27.45
C ARG A 565 -12.94 -2.09 26.57
N VAL A 566 -13.82 -2.73 25.82
CA VAL A 566 -13.54 -3.82 24.88
C VAL A 566 -14.38 -3.59 23.63
N LYS A 567 -13.87 -3.91 22.46
CA LYS A 567 -14.67 -3.92 21.25
C LYS A 567 -15.64 -5.10 21.24
N VAL A 568 -16.85 -4.92 20.68
CA VAL A 568 -17.83 -6.01 20.58
C VAL A 568 -17.27 -7.20 19.81
N TYR A 569 -16.48 -6.97 18.77
CA TYR A 569 -15.85 -8.04 17.98
C TYR A 569 -14.82 -8.88 18.78
N GLU A 570 -14.25 -8.34 19.86
CA GLU A 570 -13.34 -9.09 20.75
C GLU A 570 -14.07 -10.08 21.65
N VAL A 571 -15.39 -9.88 21.86
CA VAL A 571 -16.24 -10.86 22.55
C VAL A 571 -16.41 -12.07 21.64
N PRO A 572 -16.14 -13.30 22.11
CA PRO A 572 -16.24 -14.47 21.27
C PRO A 572 -17.67 -14.71 20.80
N GLU A 573 -17.78 -15.01 19.51
CA GLU A 573 -19.02 -15.46 18.91
C GLU A 573 -19.33 -16.90 19.38
N ALA A 574 -20.56 -17.13 19.79
CA ALA A 574 -20.95 -18.40 20.28
C ALA A 574 -22.42 -18.72 19.97
N SER A 575 -22.76 -19.97 19.85
CA SER A 575 -24.12 -20.40 19.64
C SER A 575 -25.01 -19.99 20.84
N ARG A 576 -26.31 -19.89 20.59
CA ARG A 576 -27.29 -19.53 21.64
C ARG A 576 -27.19 -20.41 22.89
N GLN A 577 -26.85 -21.67 22.73
CA GLN A 577 -26.77 -22.66 23.87
C GLN A 577 -25.41 -22.65 24.57
N ALA A 578 -24.37 -22.04 23.98
CA ALA A 578 -23.05 -21.98 24.58
C ALA A 578 -23.02 -21.09 25.83
N LYS A 579 -22.15 -21.37 26.76
CA LYS A 579 -21.97 -20.63 28.01
C LYS A 579 -21.30 -19.27 27.82
N GLY A 580 -20.46 -19.11 26.77
CA GLY A 580 -19.57 -17.96 26.60
C GLY A 580 -18.29 -18.07 27.43
N ILE A 581 -17.53 -16.98 27.51
CA ILE A 581 -16.29 -16.89 28.31
C ILE A 581 -16.48 -15.98 29.52
N SER A 582 -15.67 -16.13 30.56
CA SER A 582 -15.65 -15.20 31.69
C SER A 582 -15.15 -13.81 31.23
N VAL A 583 -15.82 -12.76 31.66
CA VAL A 583 -15.40 -11.35 31.41
C VAL A 583 -13.99 -11.10 31.97
N ALA A 584 -13.57 -11.80 33.03
CA ALA A 584 -12.21 -11.73 33.56
C ALA A 584 -11.12 -12.16 32.54
N ASN A 585 -11.50 -12.90 31.49
CA ASN A 585 -10.59 -13.24 30.39
C ASN A 585 -10.49 -12.12 29.32
N LEU A 586 -11.46 -11.20 29.31
CA LEU A 586 -11.46 -10.06 28.37
C LEU A 586 -10.87 -8.80 29.01
N ILE A 587 -11.08 -8.59 30.30
CA ILE A 587 -10.64 -7.40 31.02
C ILE A 587 -9.87 -7.79 32.30
N ALA A 588 -8.84 -7.05 32.63
CA ALA A 588 -7.99 -7.29 33.80
C ALA A 588 -8.68 -6.76 35.08
N MET A 589 -9.73 -7.46 35.54
CA MET A 589 -10.45 -7.14 36.80
C MET A 589 -9.65 -7.58 38.03
N GLU A 590 -9.75 -6.82 39.12
CA GLU A 590 -9.24 -7.21 40.44
C GLU A 590 -10.14 -8.32 41.05
N ALA A 591 -9.58 -9.08 41.97
CA ALA A 591 -10.26 -10.27 42.53
C ALA A 591 -11.63 -9.97 43.19
N ASP A 592 -11.83 -8.78 43.72
CA ASP A 592 -13.03 -8.33 44.42
C ASP A 592 -13.97 -7.47 43.56
N GLU A 593 -13.64 -7.27 42.29
CA GLU A 593 -14.47 -6.46 41.38
C GLU A 593 -15.63 -7.29 40.84
N ARG A 594 -16.81 -6.64 40.73
CA ARG A 594 -18.01 -7.15 40.06
C ARG A 594 -18.51 -6.12 39.10
N ILE A 595 -19.10 -6.56 38.02
CA ILE A 595 -19.70 -5.67 37.04
C ILE A 595 -20.99 -5.07 37.66
N ALA A 596 -21.06 -3.76 37.75
CA ALA A 596 -22.18 -2.98 38.24
C ALA A 596 -23.08 -2.50 37.11
N ALA A 597 -22.51 -2.15 35.95
CA ALA A 597 -23.24 -1.71 34.76
C ALA A 597 -22.42 -2.01 33.49
N VAL A 598 -23.12 -2.19 32.37
CA VAL A 598 -22.51 -2.27 31.05
C VAL A 598 -23.22 -1.28 30.14
N GLN A 599 -22.44 -0.48 29.42
CA GLN A 599 -22.96 0.49 28.47
C GLN A 599 -22.30 0.28 27.12
N THR A 600 -23.03 0.50 26.04
CA THR A 600 -22.48 0.49 24.69
C THR A 600 -22.09 1.91 24.29
N LEU A 601 -20.93 2.05 23.64
CA LEU A 601 -20.44 3.32 23.13
C LEU A 601 -20.20 3.18 21.64
N PRO A 602 -20.90 3.92 20.79
CA PRO A 602 -20.64 3.94 19.36
C PRO A 602 -19.23 4.49 19.06
N GLN A 603 -18.70 4.19 17.87
CA GLN A 603 -17.36 4.58 17.47
C GLN A 603 -17.19 6.11 17.41
N SER A 604 -18.23 6.83 16.96
CA SER A 604 -18.28 8.30 16.99
C SER A 604 -19.06 8.77 18.21
N VAL A 605 -18.40 9.46 19.13
CA VAL A 605 -19.01 9.99 20.35
C VAL A 605 -19.53 11.40 20.08
N ASP A 606 -20.83 11.60 20.27
CA ASP A 606 -21.45 12.91 20.23
C ASP A 606 -20.99 13.73 21.45
N GLU A 607 -20.49 14.95 21.23
CA GLU A 607 -19.91 15.80 22.28
C GLU A 607 -20.89 16.15 23.39
N ASN A 608 -22.18 16.06 23.15
CA ASN A 608 -23.26 16.43 24.09
C ASN A 608 -23.86 15.25 24.84
N ARG A 609 -23.15 14.15 25.01
CA ARG A 609 -23.59 13.00 25.80
C ARG A 609 -22.83 12.87 27.10
N TYR A 610 -23.53 12.36 28.10
CA TYR A 610 -23.03 12.22 29.46
C TYR A 610 -23.33 10.83 30.02
N TRP A 611 -22.50 10.36 30.95
CA TRP A 611 -22.83 9.27 31.85
C TRP A 611 -23.22 9.83 33.23
N VAL A 612 -24.36 9.32 33.76
CA VAL A 612 -24.82 9.57 35.13
C VAL A 612 -24.52 8.29 35.94
N PHE A 613 -23.86 8.48 37.07
CA PHE A 613 -23.46 7.41 37.97
C PHE A 613 -24.29 7.50 39.24
N ALA A 614 -24.61 6.35 39.83
CA ALA A 614 -25.20 6.29 41.15
C ALA A 614 -24.53 5.25 42.03
N THR A 615 -24.35 5.58 43.33
CA THR A 615 -23.74 4.69 44.29
C THR A 615 -24.77 4.17 45.30
N LYS A 616 -24.42 3.09 45.95
CA LYS A 616 -25.25 2.45 46.98
C LYS A 616 -25.62 3.38 48.13
N GLN A 617 -24.75 4.29 48.51
CA GLN A 617 -24.98 5.29 49.56
C GLN A 617 -25.66 6.59 49.04
N GLY A 618 -26.07 6.62 47.76
CA GLY A 618 -26.84 7.69 47.19
C GLY A 618 -26.07 8.91 46.68
N ILE A 619 -24.79 8.73 46.36
CA ILE A 619 -24.01 9.70 45.65
C ILE A 619 -24.32 9.59 44.16
N VAL A 620 -24.41 10.73 43.47
CA VAL A 620 -24.61 10.83 42.03
C VAL A 620 -23.52 11.70 41.41
N LYS A 621 -23.16 11.37 40.19
CA LYS A 621 -22.18 12.09 39.42
C LYS A 621 -22.58 12.14 37.94
N ARG A 622 -22.34 13.27 37.26
CA ARG A 622 -22.50 13.40 35.81
C ARG A 622 -21.16 13.76 35.18
N THR A 623 -20.75 13.03 34.15
CA THR A 623 -19.46 13.22 33.46
C THR A 623 -19.68 13.15 31.96
N ALA A 624 -19.06 14.08 31.19
CA ALA A 624 -19.09 14.04 29.74
C ALA A 624 -18.39 12.77 29.20
N LEU A 625 -18.92 12.21 28.13
CA LEU A 625 -18.32 11.01 27.51
C LEU A 625 -16.90 11.27 26.99
N SER A 626 -16.61 12.52 26.57
CA SER A 626 -15.31 12.97 26.11
C SER A 626 -14.17 12.81 27.15
N GLU A 627 -14.50 12.83 28.44
CA GLU A 627 -13.52 12.58 29.53
C GLU A 627 -12.94 11.14 29.54
N TYR A 628 -13.58 10.24 28.77
CA TYR A 628 -13.19 8.84 28.66
C TYR A 628 -12.50 8.50 27.33
N ASN A 629 -12.03 9.48 26.56
CA ASN A 629 -11.34 9.25 25.29
C ASN A 629 -9.91 8.65 25.46
N THR A 630 -9.29 8.83 26.64
CA THR A 630 -7.98 8.26 26.94
C THR A 630 -8.11 6.92 27.64
N TRP A 631 -7.55 5.87 27.03
CA TRP A 631 -7.65 4.49 27.54
C TRP A 631 -6.26 3.91 27.89
N ARG A 632 -6.26 3.07 28.92
CA ARG A 632 -5.10 2.23 29.28
C ARG A 632 -5.60 0.81 29.48
N GLY A 633 -4.84 -0.21 29.07
CA GLY A 633 -5.25 -1.62 29.09
C GLY A 633 -5.63 -2.18 30.47
N GLY A 634 -5.25 -1.54 31.57
CA GLY A 634 -5.60 -1.95 32.94
C GLY A 634 -6.86 -1.30 33.53
N GLY A 635 -7.73 -0.69 32.68
CA GLY A 635 -8.92 0.06 33.15
C GLY A 635 -8.55 1.42 33.76
N ILE A 636 -9.55 2.31 33.88
CA ILE A 636 -9.38 3.66 34.42
C ILE A 636 -10.44 3.95 35.49
N ILE A 637 -10.17 4.84 36.41
CA ILE A 637 -11.14 5.27 37.43
C ILE A 637 -12.27 6.04 36.74
N ALA A 638 -13.51 5.59 36.92
CA ALA A 638 -14.70 6.24 36.41
C ALA A 638 -15.35 7.15 37.46
N ILE A 639 -15.28 6.79 38.74
CA ILE A 639 -15.76 7.55 39.88
C ILE A 639 -14.94 7.18 41.10
N ASN A 640 -14.59 8.15 41.96
CA ASN A 640 -14.01 7.88 43.27
C ASN A 640 -15.14 7.58 44.26
N LEU A 641 -15.04 6.42 44.96
CA LEU A 641 -16.02 5.98 45.94
C LEU A 641 -15.54 6.23 47.38
N ASP A 642 -16.48 6.51 48.27
CA ASP A 642 -16.19 6.56 49.70
C ASP A 642 -15.91 5.16 50.27
N PRO A 643 -15.19 5.04 51.36
CA PRO A 643 -15.00 3.74 52.04
C PRO A 643 -16.31 3.04 52.33
N GLY A 644 -16.46 1.80 51.84
CA GLY A 644 -17.67 0.99 52.04
C GLY A 644 -18.84 1.36 51.08
N ASP A 645 -18.68 2.28 50.13
CA ASP A 645 -19.66 2.53 49.08
C ASP A 645 -19.36 1.69 47.84
N GLU A 646 -20.37 1.47 46.99
CA GLU A 646 -20.29 0.69 45.78
C GLU A 646 -21.04 1.45 44.66
N LEU A 647 -20.50 1.41 43.43
CA LEU A 647 -21.24 1.83 42.25
C LEU A 647 -22.35 0.83 41.95
N ILE A 648 -23.59 1.29 41.74
CA ILE A 648 -24.76 0.42 41.51
C ILE A 648 -25.34 0.53 40.11
N GLY A 649 -25.04 1.61 39.38
CA GLY A 649 -25.57 1.83 38.06
C GLY A 649 -24.92 3.01 37.35
N VAL A 650 -24.91 2.93 36.02
CA VAL A 650 -24.46 3.99 35.10
C VAL A 650 -25.43 4.05 33.94
N GLU A 651 -25.96 5.23 33.66
CA GLU A 651 -26.88 5.48 32.55
C GLU A 651 -26.32 6.54 31.61
N GLN A 652 -26.58 6.36 30.31
CA GLN A 652 -26.21 7.33 29.30
C GLN A 652 -27.34 8.32 29.06
N THR A 653 -27.02 9.62 28.93
CA THR A 653 -27.99 10.67 28.75
C THR A 653 -27.50 11.79 27.82
N SER A 654 -28.46 12.54 27.25
CA SER A 654 -28.23 13.78 26.53
C SER A 654 -28.15 15.02 27.45
N GLY A 655 -28.33 14.87 28.75
CA GLY A 655 -28.26 15.97 29.73
C GLY A 655 -29.55 16.79 29.87
N GLN A 656 -30.66 16.36 29.26
CA GLN A 656 -31.94 17.07 29.25
C GLN A 656 -33.08 16.34 29.99
N GLY A 657 -32.76 15.23 30.62
CA GLY A 657 -33.72 14.42 31.36
C GLY A 657 -33.76 14.68 32.85
N ASP A 658 -34.53 13.84 33.56
CA ASP A 658 -34.56 13.77 35.01
C ASP A 658 -33.93 12.48 35.52
N THR A 659 -33.15 12.59 36.55
CA THR A 659 -32.55 11.43 37.26
C THR A 659 -33.49 10.92 38.32
N LEU A 660 -33.77 9.62 38.32
CA LEU A 660 -34.50 8.93 39.38
C LEU A 660 -33.56 7.98 40.14
N LEU A 661 -33.62 8.03 41.46
CA LEU A 661 -32.99 7.06 42.34
C LEU A 661 -34.06 6.35 43.15
N ALA A 662 -33.99 5.01 43.18
CA ALA A 662 -34.90 4.20 44.00
C ALA A 662 -34.14 3.48 45.10
N THR A 663 -34.74 3.41 46.30
CA THR A 663 -34.11 2.73 47.43
C THR A 663 -34.75 1.37 47.68
N ARG A 664 -34.05 0.50 48.36
CA ARG A 664 -34.52 -0.85 48.75
C ARG A 664 -35.83 -0.81 49.54
N GLN A 665 -36.06 0.22 50.35
CA GLN A 665 -37.32 0.42 51.12
C GLN A 665 -38.41 1.11 50.31
N GLY A 666 -38.23 1.25 48.99
CA GLY A 666 -39.26 1.77 48.08
C GLY A 666 -39.42 3.28 48.04
N GLN A 667 -38.43 4.07 48.54
CA GLN A 667 -38.39 5.50 48.34
C GLN A 667 -37.88 5.79 46.94
N VAL A 668 -38.42 6.80 46.28
CA VAL A 668 -37.95 7.28 44.93
C VAL A 668 -37.80 8.79 44.98
N ILE A 669 -36.67 9.31 44.52
CA ILE A 669 -36.42 10.73 44.31
C ILE A 669 -36.26 11.00 42.83
N ARG A 670 -36.88 12.11 42.37
CA ARG A 670 -36.75 12.62 40.99
C ARG A 670 -36.19 14.04 41.06
N PHE A 671 -35.14 14.30 40.29
CA PHE A 671 -34.55 15.65 40.16
C PHE A 671 -33.97 15.85 38.76
N PRO A 672 -33.91 17.11 38.26
CA PRO A 672 -33.37 17.41 36.95
C PRO A 672 -31.87 17.03 36.86
N GLU A 673 -31.41 16.55 35.71
CA GLU A 673 -30.03 16.21 35.52
C GLU A 673 -29.07 17.42 35.65
N ASP A 674 -29.50 18.62 35.34
CA ASP A 674 -28.74 19.87 35.49
C ASP A 674 -28.44 20.20 36.96
N ALA A 675 -29.26 19.70 37.90
CA ALA A 675 -28.97 19.80 39.33
C ALA A 675 -27.67 19.08 39.71
N VAL A 676 -27.15 18.19 38.84
CA VAL A 676 -25.85 17.56 38.99
C VAL A 676 -24.90 18.18 38.00
N ARG A 677 -24.01 19.09 38.50
CA ARG A 677 -23.01 19.72 37.64
C ARG A 677 -22.14 18.67 36.95
N THR A 678 -21.69 18.92 35.72
CA THR A 678 -20.73 18.10 35.02
C THR A 678 -19.38 18.10 35.78
N MET A 679 -18.82 16.94 36.01
CA MET A 679 -17.58 16.74 36.78
C MET A 679 -16.60 15.89 36.01
N GLY A 680 -15.30 16.10 36.28
CA GLY A 680 -14.24 15.31 35.70
C GLY A 680 -14.31 13.84 36.16
N ARG A 681 -13.61 12.98 35.42
CA ARG A 681 -13.65 11.53 35.56
C ARG A 681 -13.38 11.02 36.98
N SER A 682 -12.42 11.55 37.69
CA SER A 682 -12.02 11.12 39.02
C SER A 682 -12.78 11.79 40.19
N ALA A 683 -13.83 12.55 39.89
CA ALA A 683 -14.62 13.19 40.96
C ALA A 683 -15.44 12.13 41.72
N ARG A 684 -15.69 12.41 43.01
CA ARG A 684 -16.54 11.58 43.88
C ARG A 684 -18.03 11.73 43.52
N GLY A 685 -18.50 12.90 43.17
CA GLY A 685 -19.93 13.21 42.97
C GLY A 685 -20.55 14.00 44.12
N VAL A 686 -21.88 14.09 44.15
CA VAL A 686 -22.68 14.86 45.10
C VAL A 686 -23.82 13.99 45.62
N HIS A 687 -24.40 14.35 46.78
CA HIS A 687 -25.57 13.63 47.32
C HIS A 687 -26.76 13.77 46.39
N GLY A 688 -27.29 12.64 45.88
CA GLY A 688 -28.48 12.53 45.07
C GLY A 688 -29.74 12.33 45.96
N ILE A 689 -29.64 11.46 46.98
CA ILE A 689 -30.72 11.13 47.92
C ILE A 689 -30.16 11.01 49.36
N ARG A 690 -30.94 11.44 50.33
CA ARG A 690 -30.65 11.19 51.75
C ARG A 690 -31.35 9.92 52.20
N LEU A 691 -30.60 8.90 52.49
CA LEU A 691 -31.07 7.59 52.90
C LEU A 691 -31.55 7.57 54.35
N ARG A 692 -32.55 6.72 54.64
CA ARG A 692 -32.98 6.36 55.99
C ARG A 692 -32.01 5.36 56.57
N ALA A 693 -32.02 5.19 57.88
CA ALA A 693 -31.15 4.23 58.55
C ALA A 693 -31.39 2.79 58.01
N GLY A 694 -30.33 2.12 57.57
CA GLY A 694 -30.40 0.78 57.03
C GLY A 694 -30.93 0.66 55.60
N ASP A 695 -31.26 1.78 54.90
CA ASP A 695 -31.69 1.78 53.50
C ASP A 695 -30.46 1.95 52.55
N ARG A 696 -30.66 1.63 51.29
CA ARG A 696 -29.64 1.78 50.22
C ARG A 696 -30.32 2.05 48.88
N VAL A 697 -29.63 2.71 48.00
CA VAL A 697 -30.04 2.82 46.58
C VAL A 697 -29.85 1.47 45.90
N VAL A 698 -30.83 1.09 45.08
CA VAL A 698 -30.86 -0.19 44.34
C VAL A 698 -30.97 0.03 42.83
N SER A 699 -31.44 1.18 42.40
CA SER A 699 -31.65 1.45 40.98
C SER A 699 -31.47 2.92 40.64
N LEU A 700 -30.91 3.16 39.47
CA LEU A 700 -30.79 4.46 38.77
C LEU A 700 -31.59 4.38 37.45
N ALA A 701 -32.35 5.42 37.14
CA ALA A 701 -32.97 5.59 35.84
C ALA A 701 -32.89 7.05 35.39
N VAL A 702 -32.78 7.29 34.10
CA VAL A 702 -32.92 8.59 33.47
C VAL A 702 -34.22 8.58 32.67
N VAL A 703 -35.07 9.62 32.86
CA VAL A 703 -36.40 9.68 32.28
C VAL A 703 -36.68 11.04 31.68
N SER A 704 -37.61 11.07 30.72
CA SER A 704 -38.31 12.29 30.28
C SER A 704 -39.59 12.50 31.09
N ASP A 705 -40.27 13.64 30.91
CA ASP A 705 -41.52 13.97 31.63
C ASP A 705 -42.69 13.01 31.33
N GLN A 706 -42.62 12.26 30.23
CA GLN A 706 -43.68 11.34 29.79
C GLN A 706 -43.21 9.88 29.93
N GLY A 707 -44.18 8.99 30.27
CA GLY A 707 -43.93 7.57 30.37
C GLY A 707 -44.38 6.99 31.71
N GLU A 708 -44.09 5.73 31.88
CA GLU A 708 -44.42 4.95 33.09
C GLU A 708 -43.14 4.33 33.68
N LEU A 709 -43.15 4.15 34.99
CA LEU A 709 -42.09 3.49 35.72
C LEU A 709 -42.59 2.13 36.18
N LEU A 710 -41.91 1.08 35.72
CA LEU A 710 -42.15 -0.29 36.25
C LEU A 710 -41.31 -0.46 37.52
N LEU A 711 -41.95 -0.80 38.60
CA LEU A 711 -41.30 -1.10 39.90
C LEU A 711 -41.53 -2.58 40.21
N LEU A 712 -40.46 -3.31 40.61
CA LEU A 712 -40.51 -4.73 40.91
C LEU A 712 -39.83 -5.04 42.24
N THR A 713 -40.41 -5.97 43.00
CA THR A 713 -39.90 -6.37 44.31
C THR A 713 -39.31 -7.78 44.31
N GLU A 714 -38.52 -8.12 45.34
CA GLU A 714 -37.87 -9.39 45.50
C GLU A 714 -38.84 -10.60 45.49
N ASN A 715 -40.10 -10.44 46.02
CA ASN A 715 -41.08 -11.50 46.05
C ASN A 715 -41.98 -11.56 44.80
N GLY A 716 -41.58 -10.90 43.69
CA GLY A 716 -42.22 -10.96 42.41
C GLY A 716 -43.52 -10.07 42.32
N TYR A 717 -43.68 -9.08 43.16
CA TYR A 717 -44.76 -8.10 43.06
C TYR A 717 -44.26 -6.89 42.31
N GLY A 718 -45.11 -6.32 41.46
CA GLY A 718 -44.78 -5.14 40.70
C GLY A 718 -45.96 -4.34 40.24
N LYS A 719 -45.71 -3.12 39.76
CA LYS A 719 -46.70 -2.21 39.21
C LYS A 719 -46.09 -1.24 38.23
N ARG A 720 -46.95 -0.64 37.40
CA ARG A 720 -46.59 0.51 36.62
C ARG A 720 -47.15 1.76 37.31
N THR A 721 -46.41 2.84 37.33
CA THR A 721 -46.80 4.13 37.87
C THR A 721 -46.36 5.26 36.93
N ASP A 722 -47.27 6.21 36.64
CA ASP A 722 -46.90 7.35 35.83
C ASP A 722 -45.72 8.12 36.43
N ILE A 723 -44.75 8.49 35.59
CA ILE A 723 -43.59 9.29 35.99
C ILE A 723 -44.03 10.64 36.58
N SER A 724 -45.13 11.21 36.10
CA SER A 724 -45.71 12.46 36.60
C SER A 724 -46.11 12.41 38.08
N GLN A 725 -46.38 11.21 38.65
CA GLN A 725 -46.69 11.06 40.09
C GLN A 725 -45.45 11.25 40.96
N PHE A 726 -44.26 11.17 40.38
CA PHE A 726 -42.99 11.47 41.06
C PHE A 726 -42.62 12.91 40.83
N ARG A 727 -43.01 13.80 41.78
CA ARG A 727 -42.72 15.22 41.65
C ARG A 727 -41.23 15.50 41.52
N VAL A 728 -40.88 16.45 40.67
CA VAL A 728 -39.49 16.92 40.54
C VAL A 728 -39.15 17.70 41.81
N THR A 729 -37.98 17.37 42.40
CA THR A 729 -37.49 17.96 43.64
C THR A 729 -36.04 18.32 43.51
N GLY A 730 -35.47 19.08 44.45
CA GLY A 730 -34.01 19.25 44.52
C GLY A 730 -33.36 17.95 44.96
N ARG A 731 -32.12 17.70 44.46
CA ARG A 731 -31.30 16.56 44.88
C ARG A 731 -30.98 16.58 46.37
N GLY A 732 -30.68 15.43 46.98
CA GLY A 732 -30.32 15.31 48.39
C GLY A 732 -31.50 15.27 49.36
N GLY A 733 -32.75 15.26 48.88
CA GLY A 733 -33.95 15.00 49.67
C GLY A 733 -34.12 13.53 50.07
N GLN A 734 -35.10 13.20 50.92
CA GLN A 734 -35.41 11.80 51.32
C GLN A 734 -36.23 11.04 50.25
N GLY A 735 -36.65 11.69 49.17
CA GLY A 735 -37.54 11.07 48.21
C GLY A 735 -38.98 10.94 48.74
N ILE A 736 -39.82 10.30 47.95
CA ILE A 736 -41.20 10.01 48.25
C ILE A 736 -41.48 8.52 48.11
N LEU A 737 -42.51 8.00 48.75
CA LEU A 737 -42.85 6.57 48.65
C LEU A 737 -43.25 6.25 47.18
N GLY A 738 -42.51 5.41 46.51
CA GLY A 738 -42.80 4.91 45.17
C GLY A 738 -43.52 3.57 45.18
N LEU A 739 -43.21 2.69 46.16
CA LEU A 739 -43.86 1.42 46.34
C LEU A 739 -43.90 1.08 47.84
N ARG A 740 -45.03 0.60 48.34
CA ARG A 740 -45.16 0.18 49.72
C ARG A 740 -44.55 -1.23 49.89
N VAL A 741 -43.39 -1.29 50.51
CA VAL A 741 -42.69 -2.53 50.88
C VAL A 741 -43.36 -3.17 52.12
N THR A 742 -43.67 -4.47 52.06
CA THR A 742 -44.27 -5.27 53.13
C THR A 742 -43.58 -6.64 53.21
N ASN A 743 -43.77 -7.40 54.26
CA ASN A 743 -43.28 -8.79 54.34
C ASN A 743 -43.74 -9.66 53.16
N LYS A 744 -44.96 -9.38 52.63
CA LYS A 744 -45.53 -10.07 51.48
C LYS A 744 -44.85 -9.73 50.17
N THR A 745 -44.53 -8.48 49.92
CA THR A 745 -43.95 -8.02 48.67
C THR A 745 -42.41 -8.17 48.65
N GLY A 746 -41.78 -8.15 49.78
CA GLY A 746 -40.33 -8.05 49.87
C GLY A 746 -39.80 -6.68 49.50
N PRO A 747 -38.50 -6.40 49.61
CA PRO A 747 -37.85 -5.17 49.24
C PRO A 747 -37.91 -4.88 47.72
N LEU A 748 -37.71 -3.62 47.36
CA LEU A 748 -37.61 -3.22 45.95
C LEU A 748 -36.29 -3.73 45.32
N VAL A 749 -36.38 -4.38 44.16
CA VAL A 749 -35.27 -4.80 43.34
C VAL A 749 -34.77 -3.65 42.45
N GLY A 750 -35.68 -2.91 41.82
CA GLY A 750 -35.31 -1.82 40.94
C GLY A 750 -36.51 -1.15 40.29
N ILE A 751 -36.17 -0.16 39.45
CA ILE A 751 -37.11 0.59 38.63
C ILE A 751 -36.60 0.64 37.18
N VAL A 752 -37.54 0.56 36.21
CA VAL A 752 -37.19 0.69 34.77
C VAL A 752 -38.27 1.56 34.11
N PRO A 753 -37.84 2.60 33.35
CA PRO A 753 -38.78 3.38 32.51
C PRO A 753 -39.32 2.47 31.40
N VAL A 754 -40.63 2.50 31.18
CA VAL A 754 -41.34 1.66 30.19
C VAL A 754 -42.40 2.44 29.44
N SER A 755 -42.71 1.99 28.22
CA SER A 755 -43.87 2.42 27.42
C SER A 755 -44.88 1.29 27.28
N GLY A 756 -46.13 1.62 27.05
CA GLY A 756 -47.23 0.63 27.05
C GLY A 756 -47.12 -0.51 26.04
N ASN A 757 -46.38 -0.33 24.97
CA ASN A 757 -46.20 -1.27 23.86
C ASN A 757 -44.91 -2.10 23.97
N GLU A 758 -44.12 -1.91 25.01
CA GLU A 758 -42.85 -2.63 25.22
C GLU A 758 -43.08 -3.94 25.99
N GLN A 759 -42.08 -4.77 25.96
CA GLN A 759 -41.98 -6.00 26.73
C GLN A 759 -40.87 -5.90 27.78
N PHE A 760 -40.94 -6.67 28.79
CA PHE A 760 -39.87 -6.79 29.78
C PHE A 760 -39.63 -8.26 30.18
N MET A 761 -38.43 -8.51 30.59
CA MET A 761 -38.03 -9.83 31.12
C MET A 761 -37.75 -9.71 32.61
N VAL A 762 -38.17 -10.75 33.34
CA VAL A 762 -37.92 -10.95 34.79
C VAL A 762 -37.16 -12.25 34.97
N ILE A 763 -36.12 -12.20 35.76
CA ILE A 763 -35.27 -13.35 36.04
C ILE A 763 -35.28 -13.60 37.56
N SER A 764 -35.59 -14.81 37.96
CA SER A 764 -35.48 -15.24 39.35
C SER A 764 -34.10 -15.80 39.72
N SER A 765 -33.84 -15.92 41.01
CA SER A 765 -32.52 -16.39 41.50
C SER A 765 -32.19 -17.83 41.12
N ASP A 766 -33.13 -18.62 40.65
CA ASP A 766 -32.96 -19.97 40.11
C ASP A 766 -32.75 -20.00 38.57
N GLY A 767 -32.72 -18.87 37.93
CA GLY A 767 -32.56 -18.77 36.46
C GLY A 767 -33.87 -18.88 35.68
N THR A 768 -35.05 -18.98 36.35
CA THR A 768 -36.33 -18.97 35.66
C THR A 768 -36.58 -17.59 35.03
N LEU A 769 -36.80 -17.56 33.72
CA LEU A 769 -37.00 -16.34 32.94
C LEU A 769 -38.44 -16.25 32.44
N ILE A 770 -39.09 -15.13 32.68
CA ILE A 770 -40.40 -14.82 32.13
C ILE A 770 -40.30 -13.55 31.28
N ARG A 771 -40.83 -13.60 30.07
CA ARG A 771 -41.02 -12.45 29.18
C ARG A 771 -42.50 -12.06 29.16
N MET A 772 -42.81 -10.82 29.40
CA MET A 772 -44.17 -10.30 29.49
C MET A 772 -44.34 -8.95 28.84
N ASP A 773 -45.58 -8.69 28.37
CA ASP A 773 -45.93 -7.39 27.89
C ASP A 773 -46.06 -6.43 29.09
N VAL A 774 -45.51 -5.21 28.94
CA VAL A 774 -45.64 -4.16 29.95
C VAL A 774 -47.12 -3.86 30.24
N SER A 775 -48.00 -3.92 29.24
CA SER A 775 -49.43 -3.72 29.35
C SER A 775 -50.10 -4.74 30.31
N GLY A 776 -49.54 -5.92 30.48
CA GLY A 776 -50.01 -6.96 31.40
C GLY A 776 -49.84 -6.63 32.89
N VAL A 777 -49.03 -5.66 33.25
CA VAL A 777 -48.84 -5.22 34.63
C VAL A 777 -49.76 -4.06 34.93
N SER A 778 -50.52 -4.13 36.01
CA SER A 778 -51.52 -3.09 36.33
C SER A 778 -50.89 -1.75 36.66
N LYS A 779 -51.48 -0.67 36.11
CA LYS A 779 -51.13 0.69 36.42
C LYS A 779 -51.73 1.09 37.78
N GLN A 780 -50.90 1.54 38.69
CA GLN A 780 -51.30 1.87 40.05
C GLN A 780 -50.62 3.12 40.59
N GLY A 781 -51.27 3.76 41.56
CA GLY A 781 -50.68 4.89 42.26
C GLY A 781 -49.46 4.49 43.11
N ARG A 782 -48.57 5.43 43.37
CA ARG A 782 -47.29 5.20 44.04
C ARG A 782 -47.39 4.57 45.46
N ASN A 783 -48.45 4.78 46.21
CA ASN A 783 -48.64 4.27 47.58
C ASN A 783 -49.09 2.79 47.64
N SER A 784 -49.36 2.15 46.51
CA SER A 784 -49.76 0.75 46.44
C SER A 784 -48.55 -0.20 46.54
N HIS A 785 -48.82 -1.46 46.81
CA HIS A 785 -47.83 -2.54 46.90
C HIS A 785 -47.74 -3.38 45.63
N GLY A 786 -48.48 -3.01 44.56
CA GLY A 786 -48.44 -3.70 43.27
C GLY A 786 -49.26 -5.02 43.26
N VAL A 787 -49.18 -5.69 42.09
CA VAL A 787 -49.78 -7.01 41.84
C VAL A 787 -48.67 -8.06 41.70
N ARG A 788 -49.01 -9.36 41.76
CA ARG A 788 -48.08 -10.42 41.52
C ARG A 788 -47.80 -10.49 40.03
N VAL A 789 -46.57 -10.19 39.68
CA VAL A 789 -46.01 -10.23 38.31
C VAL A 789 -45.42 -11.58 37.99
N MET A 790 -44.72 -12.17 38.96
CA MET A 790 -44.09 -13.47 38.82
C MET A 790 -44.42 -14.36 40.05
N ARG A 791 -44.73 -15.63 39.79
CA ARG A 791 -44.92 -16.60 40.87
C ARG A 791 -43.55 -17.29 41.10
N LEU A 792 -43.00 -17.11 42.27
CA LEU A 792 -41.74 -17.70 42.70
C LEU A 792 -41.98 -18.94 43.53
N GLU A 793 -41.07 -19.90 43.47
CA GLU A 793 -41.01 -21.05 44.39
C GLU A 793 -40.53 -20.62 45.78
N GLU A 794 -40.66 -21.48 46.76
CA GLU A 794 -40.28 -21.19 48.14
C GLU A 794 -38.78 -20.86 48.21
N ASN A 795 -38.41 -19.79 48.94
CA ASN A 795 -37.05 -19.27 49.10
C ASN A 795 -36.37 -18.72 47.81
N LYS A 796 -37.12 -18.50 46.73
CA LYS A 796 -36.62 -17.85 45.51
C LYS A 796 -37.04 -16.37 45.47
N THR A 797 -36.16 -15.54 44.89
CA THR A 797 -36.37 -14.09 44.77
C THR A 797 -36.20 -13.65 43.34
N VAL A 798 -36.77 -12.53 42.96
CA VAL A 798 -36.44 -11.85 41.70
C VAL A 798 -35.00 -11.35 41.82
N ALA A 799 -34.16 -11.76 40.89
CA ALA A 799 -32.76 -11.35 40.81
C ALA A 799 -32.54 -10.07 40.02
N ALA A 800 -33.18 -9.98 38.84
CA ALA A 800 -33.08 -8.82 37.97
C ALA A 800 -34.28 -8.72 37.02
N PHE A 801 -34.48 -7.58 36.42
CA PHE A 801 -35.41 -7.37 35.31
C PHE A 801 -34.95 -6.27 34.40
N THR A 802 -35.32 -6.37 33.12
CA THR A 802 -34.94 -5.42 32.11
C THR A 802 -36.04 -5.24 31.06
N ARG A 803 -36.12 -4.09 30.41
CA ARG A 803 -37.02 -3.90 29.28
C ARG A 803 -36.41 -4.53 28.01
N VAL A 804 -37.29 -4.95 27.11
CA VAL A 804 -36.96 -5.35 25.74
C VAL A 804 -37.61 -4.32 24.83
N SER A 805 -36.82 -3.56 24.08
CA SER A 805 -37.33 -2.52 23.15
C SER A 805 -38.03 -3.18 21.96
N ALA A 806 -39.04 -2.50 21.40
CA ALA A 806 -39.77 -2.97 20.22
C ALA A 806 -38.91 -2.95 18.94
N ASP A 807 -37.81 -2.19 18.95
CA ASP A 807 -36.82 -2.14 17.85
C ASP A 807 -35.98 -3.44 17.74
N ASP A 808 -36.12 -4.38 18.69
CA ASP A 808 -35.54 -5.72 18.61
C ASP A 808 -36.37 -6.69 17.73
N GLU A 809 -37.47 -6.24 17.14
CA GLU A 809 -38.21 -6.93 16.09
C GLU A 809 -37.80 -6.35 14.74
N GLY A 810 -36.64 -6.82 14.20
CA GLY A 810 -36.23 -6.46 12.84
C GLY A 810 -37.32 -6.79 11.83
N GLU A 811 -37.66 -5.81 10.95
CA GLU A 811 -38.47 -5.96 9.75
C GLU A 811 -37.95 -7.08 8.83
#